data_9d26cbde5dc7449f9888d110f634806f
#
_entry.id   9d26cbde5dc7449f9888d110f634806f
#
_cell.length_a   1.000
_cell.length_b   1.000
_cell.length_c   1.000
_cell.angle_alpha   90.00
_cell.angle_beta   90.00
_cell.angle_gamma   90.00
#
_symmetry.space_group_name_H-M   'P 1'
#
loop_
_entity.id
_entity.type
_entity.pdbx_description
1 polymer ?
#
loop_
_entity_poly.entity_id
_entity_poly.type
_entity_poly.pdbx_seq_one_letter_code
_entity_poly.pdbx_strand_id
1 'polypeptide(L)'
;MKRFLQFCLTLALLLAAIPSMAAVTVRGTVTDANGEPVVAAGVVEAGTTNGVVTDMNGKYTITVKGADSVLEFSCIGYETQSVTVGNRGVIDVVLEVATSFLEEAVAIGYGTQKKADITSSVQSVKSEDFNKGAILDAGQLIQGKVAGLQITLPSGDPTSSTSVMLRGYSSLLGSTAPLVLVDGIPGNLSTVAPEDIESIDVLKDGSATAIYGTRGTNGVIIITTKNAKRESPATVQYNGYVSASHWLNTPDFLTADELRAKWAEGWTGKGDISEDRKYTTDWLKEISRTAISHNHNLSIMGGTQNHTYTANLTYNDNEGTIKGTGRTNIRGRVQIAQYLFDNKLKLSAEVMADENNSKTGFNPGYTYRQACIQNPTQPVYIDNDPAKGYYETDGYFYDNPISYLNERIGMRRSRNVRFNGVAEFRPIEQLTFKALYVRKGQSSIRGNYNTHKDVSTTEQGLNGTASRGTSELVNDLLELSANYQQDFGNHHVTAVAGYSYDETTYESFSMSNQNFPTDAYLYNKMQAGMGLTEGTSSQESYKYNTKLIGVFARATYNYADRYLLMASLRVDGSSKFGKDHKWGYFPGVSAGWRLNNEEFLKDVKWIDNLKLRAGFGITGIDVNSPYQSLASMNYSGYAYVDGHWNPILVPARNANPDLRWEKKYEYNLGLDFAFLGERINGSIDFYRRDTKDALYNYSVPTPPYTYGSMMANVGHIRNQGVEVLVNAVPVRTRDFEWSTSVSFSYNQNRLISITPPKGSELSLSTNYFDTGYTGEPIQTSTHRVKEGWPIGNFFGLKSVGVDEAGKWVVEVLDEDGKVSGYDYAENANSSDWQILGNGVPDAFANWNNNFRFMNFDLAITMRGAFGAQALNFQKLFYGNPTIAYNVLNSAFDKIDVVDMTTGKPTGKTAVISDAQRYVSYYIEDADYWKIDNVTLGYNLRFKNAKILKALRVYGSVRNLATITSYSGLDPEIRTVYGDDGAFDPGTDDRDKFPTIRSFTFGVNLTF
;
A
#
# COMPACT_ATOMS: atom_id res chain seq x y z
N MET A 1 20.29 -14.27 -23.11
CA MET A 1 19.93 -15.55 -22.47
C MET A 1 21.00 -16.64 -22.58
N LYS A 2 21.50 -17.05 -23.75
CA LYS A 2 22.55 -18.09 -23.85
C LYS A 2 23.88 -17.78 -23.13
N ARG A 3 24.35 -16.55 -23.06
CA ARG A 3 25.60 -16.15 -22.36
C ARG A 3 25.47 -16.07 -20.85
N PHE A 4 24.28 -15.90 -20.31
CA PHE A 4 23.98 -15.85 -18.86
C PHE A 4 23.94 -17.27 -18.27
N LEU A 5 23.41 -18.24 -19.02
CA LEU A 5 23.37 -19.64 -18.58
C LEU A 5 24.78 -20.28 -18.49
N GLN A 6 25.71 -19.88 -19.35
CA GLN A 6 27.08 -20.36 -19.33
C GLN A 6 27.89 -19.83 -18.13
N PHE A 7 27.59 -18.62 -17.63
CA PHE A 7 28.23 -18.07 -16.45
C PHE A 7 27.80 -18.79 -15.16
N CYS A 8 26.55 -19.21 -15.07
CA CYS A 8 26.02 -19.94 -13.90
C CYS A 8 26.56 -21.37 -13.81
N LEU A 9 26.85 -22.02 -14.93
CA LEU A 9 27.36 -23.41 -14.94
C LEU A 9 28.84 -23.50 -14.53
N THR A 10 29.65 -22.49 -14.81
CA THR A 10 31.08 -22.47 -14.46
C THR A 10 31.33 -22.23 -12.95
N LEU A 11 30.37 -21.61 -12.25
CA LEU A 11 30.48 -21.35 -10.80
C LEU A 11 30.20 -22.60 -9.95
N ALA A 12 29.45 -23.57 -10.47
CA ALA A 12 29.04 -24.78 -9.75
C ALA A 12 30.13 -25.86 -9.64
N LEU A 13 31.22 -25.76 -10.39
CA LEU A 13 32.25 -26.83 -10.49
C LEU A 13 33.48 -26.65 -9.58
N LEU A 14 33.53 -25.63 -8.76
CA LEU A 14 34.73 -25.28 -7.93
C LEU A 14 34.68 -25.68 -6.47
N LEU A 15 33.70 -26.47 -6.01
CA LEU A 15 33.45 -26.74 -4.57
C LEU A 15 33.46 -28.22 -4.19
N ALA A 16 34.57 -28.96 -4.40
CA ALA A 16 34.70 -30.28 -3.84
C ALA A 16 36.16 -30.65 -3.45
N ALA A 17 36.51 -30.47 -2.18
CA ALA A 17 37.52 -31.29 -1.47
C ALA A 17 37.67 -30.88 0.02
N ILE A 18 37.39 -31.78 0.98
CA ILE A 18 37.70 -31.60 2.43
C ILE A 18 38.08 -32.96 3.07
N PRO A 19 39.08 -33.01 3.95
CA PRO A 19 39.49 -34.23 4.66
C PRO A 19 38.74 -34.48 5.98
N SER A 20 38.72 -35.75 6.43
CA SER A 20 37.98 -36.33 7.54
C SER A 20 38.75 -36.26 8.87
N MET A 21 38.06 -35.97 9.99
CA MET A 21 38.58 -36.05 11.38
C MET A 21 37.71 -36.99 12.25
N ALA A 22 38.25 -37.47 13.37
CA ALA A 22 37.67 -38.51 14.24
C ALA A 22 36.40 -38.05 15.00
N ALA A 23 35.38 -38.89 14.98
CA ALA A 23 34.03 -38.60 15.52
C ALA A 23 33.89 -38.98 17.01
N VAL A 24 33.22 -38.14 17.81
CA VAL A 24 32.88 -38.35 19.25
C VAL A 24 31.37 -38.52 19.38
N THR A 25 30.91 -39.53 20.12
CA THR A 25 29.47 -39.74 20.39
C THR A 25 29.07 -39.13 21.73
N VAL A 26 28.10 -38.22 21.69
CA VAL A 26 27.53 -37.50 22.86
C VAL A 26 26.08 -37.93 23.04
N ARG A 27 25.66 -38.16 24.27
CA ARG A 27 24.26 -38.41 24.63
C ARG A 27 23.83 -37.52 25.79
N GLY A 28 22.56 -37.35 26.01
CA GLY A 28 22.03 -36.55 27.13
C GLY A 28 20.53 -36.43 27.10
N THR A 29 20.01 -35.62 28.01
CA THR A 29 18.59 -35.30 28.15
C THR A 29 18.42 -33.81 28.08
N VAL A 30 17.39 -33.37 27.33
CA VAL A 30 16.98 -31.97 27.27
C VAL A 30 15.67 -31.83 28.06
N THR A 31 15.69 -30.98 29.08
CA THR A 31 14.51 -30.68 29.92
C THR A 31 14.20 -29.19 29.88
N ASP A 32 13.00 -28.80 30.31
CA ASP A 32 12.69 -27.39 30.58
C ASP A 32 13.09 -27.02 32.03
N ALA A 33 12.88 -25.74 32.40
CA ALA A 33 13.16 -25.20 33.73
C ALA A 33 12.36 -25.89 34.86
N ASN A 34 11.28 -26.59 34.55
CA ASN A 34 10.47 -27.37 35.48
C ASN A 34 10.92 -28.81 35.58
N GLY A 35 11.94 -29.22 34.78
CA GLY A 35 12.45 -30.59 34.74
C GLY A 35 11.63 -31.51 33.83
N GLU A 36 10.68 -30.98 33.05
CA GLU A 36 9.92 -31.77 32.08
C GLU A 36 10.72 -32.02 30.79
N PRO A 37 10.68 -33.23 30.18
CA PRO A 37 11.44 -33.52 28.98
C PRO A 37 10.98 -32.70 27.80
N VAL A 38 11.89 -31.99 27.17
CA VAL A 38 11.60 -31.25 25.91
C VAL A 38 11.66 -32.21 24.73
N VAL A 39 10.51 -32.56 24.19
CA VAL A 39 10.36 -33.52 23.10
C VAL A 39 10.60 -32.84 21.77
N ALA A 40 11.27 -33.51 20.84
CA ALA A 40 11.60 -33.00 19.50
C ALA A 40 12.48 -31.73 19.52
N ALA A 41 13.22 -31.47 20.59
CA ALA A 41 14.26 -30.45 20.58
C ALA A 41 15.33 -30.82 19.54
N GLY A 42 15.68 -29.90 18.68
CA GLY A 42 16.79 -30.05 17.74
C GLY A 42 18.13 -30.02 18.50
N VAL A 43 18.99 -30.97 18.30
CA VAL A 43 20.36 -30.97 18.75
C VAL A 43 21.27 -31.07 17.56
N VAL A 44 21.91 -29.95 17.20
CA VAL A 44 22.65 -29.79 15.95
C VAL A 44 24.12 -29.49 16.29
N GLU A 45 25.06 -30.12 15.61
CA GLU A 45 26.47 -29.73 15.66
C GLU A 45 26.63 -28.41 14.88
N ALA A 46 26.93 -27.33 15.57
CA ALA A 46 27.03 -25.99 15.03
C ALA A 46 27.92 -25.95 13.77
N GLY A 47 27.43 -25.25 12.73
CA GLY A 47 28.14 -25.16 11.44
C GLY A 47 28.09 -26.43 10.61
N THR A 48 27.22 -27.41 10.91
CA THR A 48 27.06 -28.65 10.14
C THR A 48 25.59 -29.01 9.94
N THR A 49 25.35 -29.97 9.04
CA THR A 49 24.01 -30.58 8.88
C THR A 49 23.80 -31.79 9.81
N ASN A 50 24.76 -32.06 10.69
CA ASN A 50 24.71 -33.16 11.62
C ASN A 50 23.82 -32.81 12.81
N GLY A 51 22.63 -33.36 12.87
CA GLY A 51 21.67 -33.06 13.92
C GLY A 51 20.75 -34.23 14.20
N VAL A 52 20.25 -34.29 15.44
CA VAL A 52 19.23 -35.21 15.90
C VAL A 52 18.16 -34.44 16.62
N VAL A 53 17.03 -35.10 16.91
CA VAL A 53 15.98 -34.55 17.78
C VAL A 53 15.81 -35.43 19.00
N THR A 54 15.42 -34.82 20.13
CA THR A 54 15.14 -35.56 21.37
C THR A 54 13.91 -36.44 21.21
N ASP A 55 13.93 -37.59 21.86
CA ASP A 55 12.81 -38.53 21.94
C ASP A 55 11.70 -38.06 22.91
N MET A 56 10.69 -38.93 23.16
CA MET A 56 9.57 -38.62 24.06
C MET A 56 9.98 -38.45 25.55
N ASN A 57 11.19 -38.82 25.90
CA ASN A 57 11.78 -38.63 27.25
C ASN A 57 12.85 -37.53 27.24
N GLY A 58 12.89 -36.70 26.20
CA GLY A 58 13.88 -35.63 26.04
C GLY A 58 15.30 -36.12 25.73
N LYS A 59 15.52 -37.45 25.48
CA LYS A 59 16.85 -38.01 25.26
C LYS A 59 17.32 -37.88 23.82
N TYR A 60 18.62 -37.64 23.66
CA TYR A 60 19.26 -37.58 22.34
C TYR A 60 20.61 -38.35 22.35
N THR A 61 21.08 -38.71 21.18
CA THR A 61 22.40 -39.22 20.91
C THR A 61 22.90 -38.73 19.59
N ILE A 62 24.01 -37.99 19.57
CA ILE A 62 24.61 -37.41 18.37
C ILE A 62 26.08 -37.76 18.30
N THR A 63 26.59 -38.05 17.12
CA THR A 63 28.01 -38.25 16.86
C THR A 63 28.57 -37.00 16.19
N VAL A 64 29.56 -36.34 16.78
CA VAL A 64 30.15 -35.08 16.35
C VAL A 64 31.58 -35.27 15.87
N LYS A 65 32.10 -34.25 15.14
CA LYS A 65 33.43 -34.32 14.50
C LYS A 65 34.61 -34.38 15.49
N GLY A 66 34.44 -33.84 16.71
CA GLY A 66 35.55 -33.82 17.69
C GLY A 66 35.17 -33.13 19.00
N ALA A 67 36.12 -33.02 19.91
CA ALA A 67 35.94 -32.36 21.20
C ALA A 67 35.64 -30.85 21.11
N ASP A 68 36.10 -30.19 20.06
CA ASP A 68 35.88 -28.76 19.84
C ASP A 68 34.50 -28.45 19.19
N SER A 69 33.72 -29.50 18.87
CA SER A 69 32.36 -29.31 18.33
C SER A 69 31.46 -28.65 19.35
N VAL A 70 30.60 -27.72 18.88
CA VAL A 70 29.57 -27.08 19.70
C VAL A 70 28.22 -27.69 19.33
N LEU A 71 27.45 -28.14 20.33
CA LEU A 71 26.08 -28.59 20.14
C LEU A 71 25.12 -27.43 20.40
N GLU A 72 24.25 -27.15 19.45
CA GLU A 72 23.13 -26.20 19.58
C GLU A 72 21.84 -26.97 19.87
N PHE A 73 21.21 -26.62 20.98
CA PHE A 73 19.94 -27.16 21.42
C PHE A 73 18.85 -26.16 21.18
N SER A 74 17.89 -26.49 20.32
CA SER A 74 16.81 -25.59 19.96
C SER A 74 15.45 -26.30 19.94
N CYS A 75 14.44 -25.65 20.47
CA CYS A 75 13.05 -26.11 20.37
C CYS A 75 12.12 -24.89 20.19
N ILE A 76 11.04 -25.05 19.45
CA ILE A 76 10.07 -23.98 19.29
C ILE A 76 9.48 -23.61 20.66
N GLY A 77 9.62 -22.33 21.03
CA GLY A 77 9.19 -21.83 22.34
C GLY A 77 10.26 -21.87 23.44
N TYR A 78 11.49 -22.22 23.11
CA TYR A 78 12.64 -22.23 24.03
C TYR A 78 13.81 -21.44 23.43
N GLU A 79 14.66 -20.87 24.31
CA GLU A 79 15.91 -20.23 23.89
C GLU A 79 16.90 -21.27 23.39
N THR A 80 17.58 -20.96 22.31
CA THR A 80 18.63 -21.83 21.78
C THR A 80 19.85 -21.77 22.67
N GLN A 81 20.29 -22.93 23.21
CA GLN A 81 21.53 -23.06 24.00
C GLN A 81 22.62 -23.70 23.17
N SER A 82 23.83 -23.15 23.29
CA SER A 82 25.04 -23.72 22.68
C SER A 82 25.97 -24.26 23.74
N VAL A 83 26.40 -25.51 23.58
CA VAL A 83 27.28 -26.19 24.53
C VAL A 83 28.47 -26.84 23.81
N THR A 84 29.71 -26.46 24.16
CA THR A 84 30.91 -27.11 23.65
C THR A 84 31.03 -28.52 24.19
N VAL A 85 31.27 -29.48 23.32
CA VAL A 85 31.35 -30.91 23.70
C VAL A 85 32.49 -31.20 24.68
N GLY A 86 33.67 -30.73 24.39
CA GLY A 86 34.85 -31.05 25.22
C GLY A 86 35.10 -32.57 25.28
N ASN A 87 35.50 -33.04 26.45
CA ASN A 87 35.71 -34.45 26.72
C ASN A 87 34.47 -35.16 27.31
N ARG A 88 33.27 -34.58 27.14
CA ARG A 88 32.04 -35.07 27.76
C ARG A 88 31.30 -36.05 26.84
N GLY A 89 31.06 -37.27 27.33
CA GLY A 89 30.21 -38.25 26.63
C GLY A 89 28.72 -38.13 27.01
N VAL A 90 28.39 -37.34 28.06
CA VAL A 90 27.02 -37.03 28.46
C VAL A 90 26.87 -35.52 28.65
N ILE A 91 25.86 -34.90 28.03
CA ILE A 91 25.55 -33.49 28.16
C ILE A 91 24.03 -33.35 28.34
N ASP A 92 23.60 -33.05 29.55
CA ASP A 92 22.20 -32.71 29.84
C ASP A 92 22.04 -31.20 29.78
N VAL A 93 20.90 -30.73 29.18
CA VAL A 93 20.64 -29.34 28.94
C VAL A 93 19.24 -28.97 29.42
N VAL A 94 19.15 -27.86 30.14
CA VAL A 94 17.86 -27.25 30.52
C VAL A 94 17.60 -26.10 29.58
N LEU A 95 16.57 -26.19 28.74
CA LEU A 95 16.14 -25.11 27.87
C LEU A 95 15.18 -24.16 28.62
N GLU A 96 15.50 -22.90 28.63
CA GLU A 96 14.62 -21.88 29.17
C GLU A 96 13.57 -21.53 28.13
N VAL A 97 12.33 -21.23 28.56
CA VAL A 97 11.28 -20.77 27.67
C VAL A 97 11.72 -19.45 27.04
N ALA A 98 11.70 -19.38 25.72
CA ALA A 98 12.08 -18.16 25.02
C ALA A 98 11.18 -17.01 25.49
N THR A 99 11.73 -16.10 26.29
CA THR A 99 11.10 -14.81 26.63
C THR A 99 11.24 -13.87 25.43
N SER A 100 10.50 -14.17 24.36
CA SER A 100 10.90 -13.71 23.02
C SER A 100 10.39 -12.33 22.65
N PHE A 101 9.27 -11.86 23.23
CA PHE A 101 8.65 -10.59 22.80
C PHE A 101 9.45 -9.36 23.23
N LEU A 102 10.03 -9.37 24.43
CA LEU A 102 10.78 -8.23 24.98
C LEU A 102 12.22 -8.17 24.46
N GLU A 103 12.83 -9.33 24.20
CA GLU A 103 14.19 -9.46 23.66
C GLU A 103 14.23 -9.35 22.12
N GLU A 104 13.09 -9.23 21.48
CA GLU A 104 12.97 -9.09 20.03
C GLU A 104 13.76 -7.87 19.54
N ALA A 105 14.67 -8.08 18.57
CA ALA A 105 15.37 -7.01 17.89
C ALA A 105 14.46 -6.39 16.83
N VAL A 106 14.14 -5.12 16.98
CA VAL A 106 13.29 -4.34 16.09
C VAL A 106 14.14 -3.31 15.34
N ALA A 107 13.92 -3.16 14.06
CA ALA A 107 14.58 -2.13 13.26
C ALA A 107 14.00 -0.74 13.59
N ILE A 108 14.86 0.19 14.02
CA ILE A 108 14.48 1.55 14.43
C ILE A 108 15.13 2.65 13.57
N GLY A 109 15.65 2.26 12.42
CA GLY A 109 16.46 3.11 11.53
C GLY A 109 17.90 3.30 12.00
N TYR A 110 18.81 3.13 11.08
CA TYR A 110 20.26 3.18 11.34
C TYR A 110 20.73 2.29 12.49
N GLY A 111 19.99 1.18 12.76
CA GLY A 111 20.29 0.18 13.77
C GLY A 111 19.06 -0.59 14.22
N THR A 112 19.29 -1.54 15.13
CA THR A 112 18.25 -2.34 15.80
C THR A 112 18.30 -2.09 17.30
N GLN A 113 17.15 -2.18 17.97
CA GLN A 113 17.04 -2.15 19.43
C GLN A 113 16.18 -3.30 19.92
N LYS A 114 16.41 -3.75 21.15
CA LYS A 114 15.46 -4.65 21.83
C LYS A 114 14.11 -3.93 22.00
N LYS A 115 13.02 -4.61 21.74
CA LYS A 115 11.66 -4.04 21.87
C LYS A 115 11.41 -3.46 23.26
N ALA A 116 11.97 -4.10 24.26
CA ALA A 116 11.95 -3.60 25.63
C ALA A 116 12.51 -2.17 25.77
N ASP A 117 13.57 -1.81 25.03
CA ASP A 117 14.28 -0.54 25.15
C ASP A 117 13.70 0.58 24.29
N ILE A 118 12.76 0.27 23.41
CA ILE A 118 12.15 1.26 22.52
C ILE A 118 11.24 2.19 23.32
N THR A 119 11.45 3.52 23.16
CA THR A 119 10.66 4.58 23.82
C THR A 119 9.61 5.21 22.90
N SER A 120 9.59 4.80 21.63
CA SER A 120 8.69 5.30 20.59
C SER A 120 7.63 4.25 20.23
N SER A 121 6.58 4.67 19.48
CA SER A 121 5.53 3.76 19.01
C SER A 121 6.00 3.01 17.77
N VAL A 122 6.41 1.75 17.95
CA VAL A 122 6.85 0.84 16.88
C VAL A 122 6.11 -0.48 16.98
N GLN A 123 5.64 -1.00 15.85
CA GLN A 123 5.00 -2.30 15.77
C GLN A 123 5.70 -3.18 14.74
N SER A 124 6.10 -4.38 15.15
CA SER A 124 6.76 -5.39 14.32
C SER A 124 5.79 -6.49 13.95
N VAL A 125 5.85 -6.97 12.71
CA VAL A 125 5.13 -8.16 12.22
C VAL A 125 6.15 -9.08 11.57
N LYS A 126 6.24 -10.32 12.05
CA LYS A 126 7.17 -11.33 11.52
C LYS A 126 6.55 -12.18 10.43
N SER A 127 7.40 -12.87 9.66
CA SER A 127 6.97 -13.70 8.53
C SER A 127 6.02 -14.84 8.90
N GLU A 128 6.05 -15.32 10.13
CA GLU A 128 5.13 -16.32 10.67
C GLU A 128 3.70 -15.78 10.79
N ASP A 129 3.57 -14.48 11.12
CA ASP A 129 2.30 -13.77 11.30
C ASP A 129 1.77 -13.13 10.03
N PHE A 130 2.49 -13.19 8.91
CA PHE A 130 2.05 -12.61 7.65
C PHE A 130 0.77 -13.25 7.12
N ASN A 131 -0.07 -12.45 6.46
CA ASN A 131 -1.18 -12.96 5.69
C ASN A 131 -0.67 -13.91 4.61
N LYS A 132 -1.36 -15.02 4.41
CA LYS A 132 -1.01 -16.06 3.42
C LYS A 132 -1.96 -15.99 2.23
N GLY A 133 -1.60 -16.62 1.10
CA GLY A 133 -2.41 -16.66 -0.12
C GLY A 133 -1.74 -15.94 -1.29
N ALA A 134 -2.53 -15.53 -2.29
CA ALA A 134 -2.05 -14.74 -3.42
C ALA A 134 -1.78 -13.29 -2.97
N ILE A 135 -0.54 -12.99 -2.65
CA ILE A 135 -0.05 -11.70 -2.17
C ILE A 135 0.70 -10.99 -3.28
N LEU A 136 0.28 -9.78 -3.62
CA LEU A 136 0.86 -8.99 -4.72
C LEU A 136 2.05 -8.13 -4.27
N ASP A 137 2.00 -7.61 -3.03
CA ASP A 137 3.04 -6.76 -2.44
C ASP A 137 3.14 -6.90 -0.92
N ALA A 138 4.20 -6.31 -0.33
CA ALA A 138 4.47 -6.39 1.10
C ALA A 138 3.37 -5.76 1.98
N GLY A 139 2.59 -4.81 1.48
CA GLY A 139 1.49 -4.18 2.23
C GLY A 139 0.41 -5.21 2.60
N GLN A 140 0.07 -6.07 1.67
CA GLN A 140 -0.96 -7.10 1.91
C GLN A 140 -0.54 -8.14 2.96
N LEU A 141 0.77 -8.34 3.20
CA LEU A 141 1.26 -9.23 4.26
C LEU A 141 0.85 -8.76 5.66
N ILE A 142 0.79 -7.44 5.86
CA ILE A 142 0.51 -6.82 7.16
C ILE A 142 -0.86 -6.14 7.23
N GLN A 143 -1.69 -6.31 6.20
CA GLN A 143 -3.06 -5.77 6.16
C GLN A 143 -3.87 -6.31 7.35
N GLY A 144 -4.47 -5.40 8.15
CA GLY A 144 -5.22 -5.77 9.34
C GLY A 144 -4.39 -6.20 10.55
N LYS A 145 -3.05 -5.98 10.56
CA LYS A 145 -2.17 -6.43 11.64
C LYS A 145 -1.52 -5.29 12.44
N VAL A 146 -1.56 -4.07 11.93
CA VAL A 146 -0.93 -2.90 12.56
C VAL A 146 -1.99 -1.87 12.91
N ALA A 147 -2.11 -1.53 14.19
CA ALA A 147 -3.04 -0.50 14.66
C ALA A 147 -2.67 0.88 14.09
N GLY A 148 -3.67 1.63 13.58
CA GLY A 148 -3.50 2.93 12.95
C GLY A 148 -2.98 2.91 11.52
N LEU A 149 -2.61 1.74 10.98
CA LEU A 149 -2.18 1.56 9.59
C LEU A 149 -3.33 1.02 8.75
N GLN A 150 -3.78 1.82 7.80
CA GLN A 150 -4.76 1.43 6.79
C GLN A 150 -4.05 0.94 5.55
N ILE A 151 -4.40 -0.24 5.09
CA ILE A 151 -3.92 -0.83 3.84
C ILE A 151 -5.14 -1.26 3.05
N THR A 152 -5.36 -0.64 1.89
CA THR A 152 -6.48 -0.93 1.01
C THR A 152 -5.97 -1.34 -0.37
N LEU A 153 -6.63 -2.31 -0.98
CA LEU A 153 -6.47 -2.62 -2.39
C LEU A 153 -7.69 -2.04 -3.12
N PRO A 154 -7.55 -0.89 -3.79
CA PRO A 154 -8.70 -0.11 -4.25
C PRO A 154 -9.49 -0.78 -5.37
N SER A 155 -8.93 -1.80 -6.02
CA SER A 155 -9.58 -2.49 -7.14
C SER A 155 -9.06 -3.91 -7.33
N GLY A 156 -9.77 -4.70 -8.16
CA GLY A 156 -9.32 -6.01 -8.63
C GLY A 156 -8.33 -5.98 -9.80
N ASP A 157 -7.90 -4.80 -10.23
CA ASP A 157 -6.95 -4.63 -11.33
C ASP A 157 -5.57 -5.21 -10.95
N PRO A 158 -5.03 -6.18 -11.70
CA PRO A 158 -3.72 -6.77 -11.42
C PRO A 158 -2.55 -5.78 -11.51
N THR A 159 -2.77 -4.60 -12.10
CA THR A 159 -1.75 -3.53 -12.19
C THR A 159 -1.81 -2.53 -11.03
N SER A 160 -2.87 -2.56 -10.21
CA SER A 160 -3.02 -1.72 -9.03
C SER A 160 -2.00 -2.05 -7.95
N SER A 161 -1.60 -1.05 -7.18
CA SER A 161 -0.79 -1.18 -5.98
C SER A 161 -1.64 -0.94 -4.72
N THR A 162 -1.22 -1.50 -3.60
CA THR A 162 -1.83 -1.20 -2.31
C THR A 162 -1.65 0.27 -1.96
N SER A 163 -2.71 0.86 -1.45
CA SER A 163 -2.68 2.18 -0.85
C SER A 163 -2.48 2.05 0.66
N VAL A 164 -1.56 2.85 1.20
CA VAL A 164 -1.21 2.81 2.62
C VAL A 164 -1.32 4.20 3.23
N MET A 165 -2.01 4.29 4.36
CA MET A 165 -2.15 5.50 5.14
C MET A 165 -1.95 5.21 6.63
N LEU A 166 -1.22 6.08 7.34
CA LEU A 166 -0.98 5.96 8.77
C LEU A 166 -1.53 7.17 9.52
N ARG A 167 -2.49 6.93 10.45
CA ARG A 167 -3.06 7.96 11.33
C ARG A 167 -3.72 9.13 10.57
N GLY A 168 -4.39 8.85 9.43
CA GLY A 168 -5.23 9.80 8.70
C GLY A 168 -4.48 10.76 7.77
N TYR A 169 -5.24 11.67 7.17
CA TYR A 169 -4.73 12.69 6.23
C TYR A 169 -3.89 13.74 6.95
N SER A 170 -2.64 13.93 6.53
CA SER A 170 -1.68 14.80 7.19
C SER A 170 -1.15 15.95 6.34
N SER A 171 -1.52 16.03 5.06
CA SER A 171 -1.13 17.10 4.13
C SER A 171 -2.28 17.42 3.19
N LEU A 172 -2.29 18.62 2.60
CA LEU A 172 -3.26 19.03 1.58
C LEU A 172 -2.85 18.59 0.17
N LEU A 173 -1.59 18.67 -0.19
CA LEU A 173 -1.06 18.28 -1.50
C LEU A 173 0.09 17.29 -1.43
N GLY A 174 0.64 17.07 -0.24
CA GLY A 174 1.74 16.13 -0.03
C GLY A 174 1.26 14.67 -0.05
N SER A 175 2.16 13.76 -0.36
CA SER A 175 1.89 12.33 -0.22
C SER A 175 1.50 11.98 1.22
N THR A 176 0.47 11.17 1.40
CA THR A 176 0.06 10.61 2.71
C THR A 176 0.68 9.25 2.99
N ALA A 177 1.39 8.67 2.02
CA ALA A 177 2.01 7.35 2.14
C ALA A 177 3.23 7.37 3.06
N PRO A 178 3.42 6.34 3.91
CA PRO A 178 4.64 6.15 4.69
C PRO A 178 5.88 5.93 3.80
N LEU A 179 7.05 6.30 4.32
CA LEU A 179 8.32 5.91 3.71
C LEU A 179 8.49 4.39 3.82
N VAL A 180 8.79 3.73 2.71
CA VAL A 180 9.14 2.31 2.71
C VAL A 180 10.65 2.16 2.57
N LEU A 181 11.26 1.44 3.49
CA LEU A 181 12.67 1.07 3.46
C LEU A 181 12.82 -0.43 3.30
N VAL A 182 13.66 -0.88 2.40
CA VAL A 182 14.04 -2.29 2.23
C VAL A 182 15.50 -2.43 2.61
N ASP A 183 15.79 -3.11 3.71
CA ASP A 183 17.11 -3.23 4.32
C ASP A 183 17.80 -1.87 4.55
N GLY A 184 16.97 -0.86 4.94
CA GLY A 184 17.41 0.51 5.19
C GLY A 184 17.47 1.41 3.94
N ILE A 185 17.17 0.89 2.75
CA ILE A 185 17.24 1.61 1.47
C ILE A 185 15.84 2.03 1.03
N PRO A 186 15.61 3.30 0.61
CA PRO A 186 14.32 3.74 0.10
C PRO A 186 13.82 2.92 -1.10
N GLY A 187 12.58 2.42 -0.98
CA GLY A 187 11.90 1.60 -1.96
C GLY A 187 10.40 1.80 -1.92
N ASN A 188 9.66 0.80 -2.38
CA ASN A 188 8.21 0.70 -2.25
C ASN A 188 7.80 -0.72 -1.85
N LEU A 189 6.52 -0.94 -1.55
CA LEU A 189 5.99 -2.23 -1.09
C LEU A 189 6.14 -3.36 -2.13
N SER A 190 6.26 -3.03 -3.41
CA SER A 190 6.49 -3.99 -4.49
C SER A 190 7.97 -4.21 -4.83
N THR A 191 8.90 -3.57 -4.11
CA THR A 191 10.36 -3.69 -4.38
C THR A 191 10.87 -5.12 -4.15
N VAL A 192 10.35 -5.81 -3.12
CA VAL A 192 10.77 -7.15 -2.71
C VAL A 192 9.64 -8.15 -2.92
N ALA A 193 9.99 -9.38 -3.26
CA ALA A 193 9.01 -10.47 -3.27
C ALA A 193 8.52 -10.74 -1.84
N PRO A 194 7.19 -10.93 -1.63
CA PRO A 194 6.63 -11.20 -0.32
C PRO A 194 7.28 -12.40 0.40
N GLU A 195 7.66 -13.42 -0.35
CA GLU A 195 8.30 -14.65 0.16
C GLU A 195 9.72 -14.42 0.69
N ASP A 196 10.37 -13.32 0.27
CA ASP A 196 11.76 -12.96 0.67
C ASP A 196 11.81 -12.05 1.90
N ILE A 197 10.66 -11.74 2.52
CA ILE A 197 10.54 -10.85 3.68
C ILE A 197 10.63 -11.66 4.98
N GLU A 198 11.48 -11.22 5.92
CA GLU A 198 11.63 -11.77 7.27
C GLU A 198 10.72 -11.05 8.27
N SER A 199 10.75 -9.71 8.28
CA SER A 199 9.91 -8.87 9.14
C SER A 199 9.53 -7.56 8.47
N ILE A 200 8.47 -6.95 8.99
CA ILE A 200 8.04 -5.60 8.64
C ILE A 200 7.82 -4.83 9.94
N ASP A 201 8.62 -3.78 10.14
CA ASP A 201 8.56 -2.90 11.30
C ASP A 201 7.93 -1.56 10.90
N VAL A 202 6.92 -1.12 11.64
CA VAL A 202 6.19 0.13 11.36
C VAL A 202 6.46 1.14 12.47
N LEU A 203 7.17 2.20 12.13
CA LEU A 203 7.46 3.33 13.00
C LEU A 203 6.33 4.35 12.84
N LYS A 204 5.57 4.58 13.92
CA LYS A 204 4.31 5.32 13.86
C LYS A 204 4.40 6.76 14.34
N ASP A 205 5.30 7.08 15.27
CA ASP A 205 5.36 8.39 15.88
C ASP A 205 6.53 9.26 15.40
N GLY A 206 6.40 10.58 15.61
CA GLY A 206 7.37 11.56 15.17
C GLY A 206 8.73 11.45 15.86
N SER A 207 8.82 10.89 17.08
CA SER A 207 10.10 10.70 17.77
C SER A 207 10.93 9.61 17.10
N ALA A 208 10.30 8.50 16.67
CA ALA A 208 10.95 7.43 15.91
C ALA A 208 11.35 7.88 14.50
N THR A 209 10.50 8.67 13.85
CA THR A 209 10.62 8.99 12.42
C THR A 209 11.42 10.25 12.13
N ALA A 210 11.68 11.13 13.13
CA ALA A 210 12.45 12.37 12.97
C ALA A 210 13.86 12.14 12.39
N ILE A 211 14.50 11.01 12.69
CA ILE A 211 15.82 10.66 12.13
C ILE A 211 15.80 10.46 10.61
N TYR A 212 14.64 10.22 10.02
CA TYR A 212 14.44 10.14 8.57
C TYR A 212 14.04 11.50 7.97
N GLY A 213 13.85 12.51 8.83
CA GLY A 213 13.53 13.89 8.45
C GLY A 213 12.28 13.95 7.56
N THR A 214 12.47 14.49 6.38
CA THR A 214 11.41 14.75 5.41
C THR A 214 10.74 13.51 4.87
N ARG A 215 11.48 12.42 4.76
CA ARG A 215 10.96 11.16 4.23
C ARG A 215 10.10 10.41 5.25
N GLY A 216 10.32 10.63 6.57
CA GLY A 216 9.65 9.92 7.66
C GLY A 216 8.31 10.51 8.13
N THR A 217 7.81 11.58 7.51
CA THR A 217 6.70 12.39 8.04
C THR A 217 5.40 11.61 8.19
N ASN A 218 5.08 10.70 7.27
CA ASN A 218 3.85 9.90 7.33
C ASN A 218 4.05 8.53 7.97
N GLY A 219 5.15 8.37 8.73
CA GLY A 219 5.57 7.09 9.27
C GLY A 219 6.60 6.40 8.40
N VAL A 220 7.18 5.33 8.91
CA VAL A 220 8.18 4.54 8.18
C VAL A 220 7.83 3.05 8.27
N ILE A 221 7.83 2.37 7.15
CA ILE A 221 7.70 0.91 7.05
C ILE A 221 9.07 0.36 6.68
N ILE A 222 9.70 -0.38 7.60
CA ILE A 222 10.99 -1.01 7.40
C ILE A 222 10.77 -2.48 7.07
N ILE A 223 11.14 -2.88 5.87
CA ILE A 223 11.10 -4.26 5.41
C ILE A 223 12.49 -4.84 5.57
N THR A 224 12.60 -5.87 6.38
CA THR A 224 13.83 -6.66 6.53
C THR A 224 13.71 -7.92 5.68
N THR A 225 14.69 -8.15 4.80
CA THR A 225 14.68 -9.33 3.93
C THR A 225 15.37 -10.51 4.59
N LYS A 226 15.01 -11.73 4.15
CA LYS A 226 15.68 -12.97 4.55
C LYS A 226 17.11 -12.98 4.03
N ASN A 227 18.06 -13.13 4.91
CA ASN A 227 19.49 -13.18 4.60
C ASN A 227 20.14 -14.40 5.24
N ALA A 228 21.15 -14.94 4.55
CA ALA A 228 21.91 -16.05 5.06
C ALA A 228 22.67 -15.66 6.35
N LYS A 229 22.64 -16.52 7.35
CA LYS A 229 23.48 -16.40 8.54
C LYS A 229 24.86 -16.98 8.25
N ARG A 230 25.87 -16.51 8.99
CA ARG A 230 27.20 -17.13 8.96
C ARG A 230 27.11 -18.56 9.48
N GLU A 231 28.00 -19.42 8.97
CA GLU A 231 28.08 -20.82 9.38
C GLU A 231 26.77 -21.60 9.21
N SER A 232 25.91 -21.13 8.29
CA SER A 232 24.64 -21.77 7.96
C SER A 232 24.77 -22.67 6.72
N PRO A 233 24.21 -23.89 6.75
CA PRO A 233 24.23 -24.78 5.59
C PRO A 233 23.46 -24.14 4.42
N ALA A 234 23.86 -24.51 3.20
CA ALA A 234 23.11 -24.15 2.01
C ALA A 234 21.67 -24.69 2.10
N THR A 235 20.70 -23.80 1.93
CA THR A 235 19.27 -24.13 1.94
C THR A 235 18.65 -23.63 0.65
N VAL A 236 17.87 -24.49 0.00
CA VAL A 236 17.07 -24.14 -1.17
C VAL A 236 15.59 -24.16 -0.77
N GLN A 237 14.88 -23.10 -1.09
CA GLN A 237 13.44 -23.00 -0.83
C GLN A 237 12.71 -22.71 -2.13
N TYR A 238 11.60 -23.39 -2.34
CA TYR A 238 10.67 -23.10 -3.42
C TYR A 238 9.29 -22.80 -2.81
N ASN A 239 8.71 -21.66 -3.22
CA ASN A 239 7.36 -21.26 -2.86
C ASN A 239 6.58 -21.03 -4.14
N GLY A 240 5.46 -21.74 -4.31
CA GLY A 240 4.64 -21.60 -5.48
C GLY A 240 3.15 -21.65 -5.14
N TYR A 241 2.35 -20.91 -5.92
CA TYR A 241 0.88 -21.01 -5.83
C TYR A 241 0.23 -20.80 -7.18
N VAL A 242 -1.01 -21.30 -7.27
CA VAL A 242 -1.98 -20.99 -8.35
C VAL A 242 -3.23 -20.42 -7.68
N SER A 243 -3.80 -19.39 -8.29
CA SER A 243 -4.99 -18.70 -7.78
C SER A 243 -6.03 -18.54 -8.88
N ALA A 244 -7.29 -18.81 -8.57
CA ALA A 244 -8.46 -18.52 -9.41
C ALA A 244 -9.25 -17.36 -8.78
N SER A 245 -9.49 -16.30 -9.55
CA SER A 245 -10.16 -15.09 -9.09
C SER A 245 -11.39 -14.80 -9.94
N HIS A 246 -12.46 -14.31 -9.29
CA HIS A 246 -13.67 -13.81 -9.93
C HIS A 246 -14.17 -12.56 -9.19
N TRP A 247 -15.09 -11.82 -9.78
CA TRP A 247 -15.68 -10.66 -9.13
C TRP A 247 -16.38 -11.04 -7.82
N LEU A 248 -16.24 -10.20 -6.81
CA LEU A 248 -16.90 -10.39 -5.51
C LEU A 248 -18.39 -10.19 -5.64
N ASN A 249 -18.80 -9.08 -6.26
CA ASN A 249 -20.17 -8.71 -6.54
C ASN A 249 -20.27 -8.14 -7.96
N THR A 250 -21.49 -8.20 -8.52
CA THR A 250 -21.86 -7.53 -9.77
C THR A 250 -23.07 -6.65 -9.52
N PRO A 251 -23.19 -5.49 -10.16
CA PRO A 251 -24.35 -4.64 -10.02
C PRO A 251 -25.55 -5.27 -10.72
N ASP A 252 -26.73 -5.04 -10.16
CA ASP A 252 -27.99 -5.62 -10.63
C ASP A 252 -28.65 -4.74 -11.70
N PHE A 253 -28.04 -4.72 -12.91
CA PHE A 253 -28.61 -4.05 -14.08
C PHE A 253 -29.69 -4.91 -14.75
N LEU A 254 -30.66 -4.27 -15.41
CA LEU A 254 -31.69 -4.99 -16.16
C LEU A 254 -31.07 -5.93 -17.20
N THR A 255 -31.46 -7.20 -17.15
CA THR A 255 -31.24 -8.16 -18.24
C THR A 255 -32.17 -7.87 -19.42
N ALA A 256 -31.94 -8.49 -20.58
CA ALA A 256 -32.82 -8.32 -21.75
C ALA A 256 -34.28 -8.69 -21.48
N ASP A 257 -34.49 -9.74 -20.69
CA ASP A 257 -35.86 -10.23 -20.37
C ASP A 257 -36.55 -9.31 -19.35
N GLU A 258 -35.82 -8.79 -18.35
CA GLU A 258 -36.32 -7.81 -17.39
C GLU A 258 -36.64 -6.48 -18.08
N LEU A 259 -35.78 -6.03 -19.00
CA LEU A 259 -36.02 -4.82 -19.80
C LEU A 259 -37.30 -4.95 -20.65
N ARG A 260 -37.50 -6.10 -21.30
CA ARG A 260 -38.75 -6.40 -22.05
C ARG A 260 -39.96 -6.44 -21.12
N ALA A 261 -39.80 -6.97 -19.91
CA ALA A 261 -40.88 -6.97 -18.91
C ALA A 261 -41.25 -5.54 -18.49
N LYS A 262 -40.25 -4.65 -18.27
CA LYS A 262 -40.52 -3.24 -17.95
C LYS A 262 -41.23 -2.49 -19.06
N TRP A 263 -40.86 -2.76 -20.32
CA TRP A 263 -41.64 -2.21 -21.44
C TRP A 263 -43.08 -2.71 -21.47
N ALA A 264 -43.32 -3.98 -21.19
CA ALA A 264 -44.66 -4.55 -21.09
C ALA A 264 -45.46 -3.97 -19.92
N GLU A 265 -44.80 -3.54 -18.83
CA GLU A 265 -45.39 -2.79 -17.71
C GLU A 265 -45.69 -1.31 -18.04
N GLY A 266 -45.29 -0.81 -19.22
CA GLY A 266 -45.53 0.54 -19.68
C GLY A 266 -44.40 1.53 -19.50
N TRP A 267 -43.23 1.10 -19.02
CA TRP A 267 -42.02 1.93 -19.00
C TRP A 267 -41.47 2.06 -20.42
N THR A 268 -41.24 3.26 -20.90
CA THR A 268 -40.80 3.46 -22.29
C THR A 268 -39.31 3.58 -22.48
N GLY A 269 -38.56 3.81 -21.39
CA GLY A 269 -37.15 4.13 -21.50
C GLY A 269 -36.87 5.45 -22.24
N LYS A 270 -35.59 5.77 -22.46
CA LYS A 270 -35.16 6.88 -23.32
C LYS A 270 -33.95 6.45 -24.17
N GLY A 271 -33.75 7.12 -25.30
CA GLY A 271 -32.61 6.83 -26.19
C GLY A 271 -32.61 5.38 -26.65
N ASP A 272 -31.43 4.78 -26.72
CA ASP A 272 -31.26 3.40 -27.19
C ASP A 272 -31.98 2.35 -26.33
N ILE A 273 -32.12 2.60 -25.02
CA ILE A 273 -32.81 1.68 -24.09
C ILE A 273 -34.35 1.63 -24.33
N SER A 274 -34.90 2.48 -25.19
CA SER A 274 -36.31 2.45 -25.57
C SER A 274 -36.64 1.47 -26.72
N GLU A 275 -35.60 0.84 -27.33
CA GLU A 275 -35.74 -0.02 -28.50
C GLU A 275 -35.31 -1.46 -28.20
N ASP A 276 -36.17 -2.44 -28.54
CA ASP A 276 -35.83 -3.86 -28.53
C ASP A 276 -35.08 -4.25 -29.81
N ARG A 277 -33.74 -4.43 -29.72
CA ARG A 277 -32.89 -4.85 -30.84
C ARG A 277 -33.01 -6.34 -31.15
N LYS A 278 -33.86 -7.09 -30.42
CA LYS A 278 -34.19 -8.52 -30.63
C LYS A 278 -33.08 -9.52 -30.26
N TYR A 279 -32.00 -9.10 -29.63
CA TYR A 279 -30.94 -9.96 -29.14
C TYR A 279 -31.04 -10.13 -27.63
N THR A 280 -30.17 -10.93 -27.04
CA THR A 280 -29.97 -11.08 -25.60
C THR A 280 -28.48 -11.21 -25.35
N THR A 281 -27.88 -10.18 -24.83
CA THR A 281 -26.43 -10.07 -24.58
C THR A 281 -26.18 -9.80 -23.11
N ASP A 282 -25.44 -10.70 -22.47
CA ASP A 282 -24.90 -10.49 -21.12
C ASP A 282 -23.53 -9.81 -21.26
N TRP A 283 -23.55 -8.47 -21.32
CA TRP A 283 -22.35 -7.66 -21.55
C TRP A 283 -21.27 -7.86 -20.48
N LEU A 284 -21.66 -8.05 -19.21
CA LEU A 284 -20.69 -8.31 -18.13
C LEU A 284 -19.98 -9.66 -18.31
N LYS A 285 -20.69 -10.69 -18.76
CA LYS A 285 -20.10 -11.99 -19.09
C LYS A 285 -19.19 -11.92 -20.34
N GLU A 286 -19.57 -11.10 -21.32
CA GLU A 286 -18.75 -10.91 -22.53
C GLU A 286 -17.37 -10.30 -22.22
N ILE A 287 -17.26 -9.40 -21.25
CA ILE A 287 -15.98 -8.77 -20.87
C ILE A 287 -15.22 -9.54 -19.78
N SER A 288 -15.88 -10.43 -19.04
CA SER A 288 -15.29 -11.08 -17.86
C SER A 288 -14.71 -12.46 -18.14
N ARG A 289 -13.86 -12.91 -17.24
CA ARG A 289 -13.31 -14.26 -17.15
C ARG A 289 -12.99 -14.63 -15.71
N THR A 290 -12.89 -15.94 -15.43
CA THR A 290 -12.16 -16.40 -14.25
C THR A 290 -10.67 -16.20 -14.51
N ALA A 291 -10.02 -15.36 -13.72
CA ALA A 291 -8.61 -15.06 -13.85
C ALA A 291 -7.75 -16.13 -13.16
N ILE A 292 -6.84 -16.75 -13.88
CA ILE A 292 -5.89 -17.74 -13.33
C ILE A 292 -4.53 -17.08 -13.21
N SER A 293 -4.05 -16.94 -11.98
CA SER A 293 -2.76 -16.35 -11.68
C SER A 293 -1.85 -17.37 -11.01
N HIS A 294 -0.54 -17.25 -11.22
CA HIS A 294 0.43 -18.13 -10.56
C HIS A 294 1.73 -17.42 -10.20
N ASN A 295 2.38 -17.94 -9.15
CA ASN A 295 3.66 -17.45 -8.65
C ASN A 295 4.64 -18.60 -8.45
N HIS A 296 5.90 -18.36 -8.79
CA HIS A 296 7.02 -19.27 -8.57
C HIS A 296 8.19 -18.49 -7.98
N ASN A 297 8.57 -18.81 -6.75
CA ASN A 297 9.70 -18.20 -6.06
C ASN A 297 10.72 -19.27 -5.70
N LEU A 298 11.97 -19.07 -6.09
CA LEU A 298 13.11 -19.92 -5.75
C LEU A 298 14.15 -19.11 -4.99
N SER A 299 14.51 -19.58 -3.80
CA SER A 299 15.46 -18.93 -2.91
C SER A 299 16.60 -19.89 -2.57
N ILE A 300 17.83 -19.40 -2.62
CA ILE A 300 19.04 -20.15 -2.27
C ILE A 300 19.84 -19.28 -1.31
N MET A 301 20.16 -19.80 -0.12
CA MET A 301 20.93 -19.06 0.86
C MET A 301 21.88 -19.99 1.62
N GLY A 302 23.03 -19.44 2.03
CA GLY A 302 24.01 -20.19 2.81
C GLY A 302 25.18 -19.31 3.23
N GLY A 303 25.99 -19.79 4.19
CA GLY A 303 27.12 -19.04 4.67
C GLY A 303 28.18 -19.91 5.30
N THR A 304 29.43 -19.46 5.17
CA THR A 304 30.58 -19.96 5.92
C THR A 304 30.96 -18.96 7.02
N GLN A 305 32.06 -19.17 7.69
CA GLN A 305 32.60 -18.25 8.66
C GLN A 305 32.90 -16.87 8.05
N ASN A 306 33.37 -16.83 6.80
CA ASN A 306 33.90 -15.62 6.17
C ASN A 306 33.01 -15.01 5.08
N HIS A 307 32.00 -15.71 4.61
CA HIS A 307 31.09 -15.18 3.60
C HIS A 307 29.66 -15.72 3.74
N THR A 308 28.69 -14.89 3.30
CA THR A 308 27.28 -15.30 3.17
C THR A 308 26.80 -14.93 1.78
N TYR A 309 25.84 -15.71 1.27
CA TYR A 309 25.19 -15.45 0.00
C TYR A 309 23.70 -15.73 0.08
N THR A 310 22.90 -14.92 -0.60
CA THR A 310 21.47 -15.11 -0.80
C THR A 310 21.16 -14.81 -2.26
N ALA A 311 20.43 -15.69 -2.91
CA ALA A 311 19.91 -15.48 -4.25
C ALA A 311 18.42 -15.83 -4.27
N ASN A 312 17.62 -14.97 -4.89
CA ASN A 312 16.19 -15.16 -5.02
C ASN A 312 15.77 -14.87 -6.48
N LEU A 313 14.87 -15.70 -7.01
CA LEU A 313 14.25 -15.51 -8.31
C LEU A 313 12.76 -15.73 -8.19
N THR A 314 11.98 -14.75 -8.59
CA THR A 314 10.50 -14.81 -8.57
C THR A 314 9.96 -14.56 -9.97
N TYR A 315 9.04 -15.41 -10.40
CA TYR A 315 8.18 -15.20 -11.56
C TYR A 315 6.74 -15.16 -11.10
N ASN A 316 6.02 -14.12 -11.48
CA ASN A 316 4.62 -13.92 -11.13
C ASN A 316 3.85 -13.54 -12.39
N ASP A 317 2.74 -14.24 -12.66
CA ASP A 317 1.80 -13.94 -13.73
C ASP A 317 0.42 -13.73 -13.12
N ASN A 318 -0.07 -12.50 -13.19
CA ASN A 318 -1.35 -12.08 -12.67
C ASN A 318 -2.28 -11.72 -13.83
N GLU A 319 -3.27 -12.56 -14.08
CA GLU A 319 -4.36 -12.22 -14.98
C GLU A 319 -5.44 -11.39 -14.25
N GLY A 320 -6.08 -10.47 -14.98
CA GLY A 320 -7.26 -9.75 -14.47
C GLY A 320 -8.57 -10.44 -14.87
N THR A 321 -9.61 -10.19 -14.09
CA THR A 321 -10.96 -10.72 -14.32
C THR A 321 -11.68 -10.07 -15.50
N ILE A 322 -11.23 -8.90 -15.97
CA ILE A 322 -11.62 -8.33 -17.27
C ILE A 322 -10.66 -8.89 -18.32
N LYS A 323 -11.20 -9.43 -19.42
CA LYS A 323 -10.42 -9.94 -20.56
C LYS A 323 -9.44 -8.87 -21.03
N GLY A 324 -8.27 -9.24 -21.53
CA GLY A 324 -7.25 -8.31 -22.02
C GLY A 324 -6.43 -7.59 -20.94
N THR A 325 -6.77 -7.70 -19.64
CA THR A 325 -5.97 -7.16 -18.55
C THR A 325 -5.02 -8.20 -17.97
N GLY A 326 -3.86 -7.77 -17.50
CA GLY A 326 -2.88 -8.66 -16.88
C GLY A 326 -1.51 -8.03 -16.70
N ARG A 327 -0.69 -8.67 -15.84
CA ARG A 327 0.66 -8.23 -15.50
C ARG A 327 1.56 -9.43 -15.26
N THR A 328 2.70 -9.48 -15.95
CA THR A 328 3.78 -10.43 -15.66
C THR A 328 4.94 -9.70 -14.99
N ASN A 329 5.54 -10.31 -13.97
CA ASN A 329 6.70 -9.77 -13.28
C ASN A 329 7.77 -10.85 -13.10
N ILE A 330 9.01 -10.52 -13.47
CA ILE A 330 10.19 -11.34 -13.19
C ILE A 330 11.10 -10.51 -12.30
N ARG A 331 11.50 -11.05 -11.16
CA ARG A 331 12.36 -10.38 -10.18
C ARG A 331 13.51 -11.28 -9.75
N GLY A 332 14.71 -10.75 -9.77
CA GLY A 332 15.91 -11.40 -9.25
C GLY A 332 16.61 -10.55 -8.22
N ARG A 333 17.12 -11.19 -7.16
CA ARG A 333 17.95 -10.56 -6.13
C ARG A 333 19.15 -11.46 -5.84
N VAL A 334 20.33 -10.89 -5.78
CA VAL A 334 21.56 -11.56 -5.35
C VAL A 334 22.28 -10.67 -4.35
N GLN A 335 22.58 -11.20 -3.19
CA GLN A 335 23.34 -10.52 -2.15
C GLN A 335 24.52 -11.40 -1.72
N ILE A 336 25.68 -10.80 -1.57
CA ILE A 336 26.91 -11.43 -1.07
C ILE A 336 27.49 -10.52 0.02
N ALA A 337 27.95 -11.13 1.12
CA ALA A 337 28.72 -10.42 2.12
C ALA A 337 30.00 -11.19 2.44
N GLN A 338 31.12 -10.46 2.55
CA GLN A 338 32.46 -10.96 2.89
C GLN A 338 32.91 -10.32 4.20
N TYR A 339 33.43 -11.17 5.12
CA TYR A 339 33.97 -10.76 6.41
C TYR A 339 35.48 -10.91 6.38
N LEU A 340 36.19 -9.84 6.73
CA LEU A 340 37.64 -9.70 6.65
C LEU A 340 38.22 -9.22 8.00
N PHE A 341 39.50 -9.46 8.21
CA PHE A 341 40.26 -8.98 9.37
C PHE A 341 39.60 -9.37 10.72
N ASP A 342 39.35 -10.63 10.94
CA ASP A 342 38.69 -11.14 12.13
C ASP A 342 37.32 -10.44 12.40
N ASN A 343 36.56 -10.26 11.35
CA ASN A 343 35.23 -9.61 11.35
C ASN A 343 35.25 -8.09 11.61
N LYS A 344 36.42 -7.45 11.56
CA LYS A 344 36.52 -5.99 11.70
C LYS A 344 36.00 -5.24 10.47
N LEU A 345 36.04 -5.86 9.29
CA LEU A 345 35.51 -5.28 8.06
C LEU A 345 34.52 -6.27 7.42
N LYS A 346 33.27 -5.81 7.19
CA LYS A 346 32.27 -6.50 6.38
C LYS A 346 32.02 -5.68 5.12
N LEU A 347 32.20 -6.31 3.97
CA LEU A 347 31.82 -5.78 2.69
C LEU A 347 30.63 -6.54 2.16
N SER A 348 29.56 -5.87 1.77
CA SER A 348 28.40 -6.51 1.12
C SER A 348 28.01 -5.77 -0.14
N ALA A 349 27.57 -6.52 -1.10
CA ALA A 349 27.01 -6.04 -2.35
C ALA A 349 25.71 -6.77 -2.67
N GLU A 350 24.76 -6.02 -3.16
CA GLU A 350 23.49 -6.56 -3.61
C GLU A 350 23.13 -5.99 -4.99
N VAL A 351 22.61 -6.86 -5.83
CA VAL A 351 21.96 -6.48 -7.09
C VAL A 351 20.53 -7.00 -7.06
N MET A 352 19.60 -6.12 -7.33
CA MET A 352 18.19 -6.44 -7.49
C MET A 352 17.73 -5.93 -8.85
N ALA A 353 17.05 -6.78 -9.62
CA ALA A 353 16.51 -6.42 -10.92
C ALA A 353 15.08 -6.96 -11.04
N ASP A 354 14.18 -6.16 -11.58
CA ASP A 354 12.84 -6.61 -11.95
C ASP A 354 12.44 -6.09 -13.34
N GLU A 355 11.68 -6.89 -14.05
CA GLU A 355 10.97 -6.52 -15.27
C GLU A 355 9.48 -6.78 -15.06
N ASN A 356 8.69 -5.76 -15.31
CA ASN A 356 7.24 -5.78 -15.18
C ASN A 356 6.61 -5.41 -16.53
N ASN A 357 5.79 -6.31 -17.07
CA ASN A 357 5.04 -6.14 -18.30
C ASN A 357 3.55 -6.08 -17.97
N SER A 358 2.90 -4.96 -18.26
CA SER A 358 1.48 -4.73 -18.01
C SER A 358 0.75 -4.43 -19.32
N LYS A 359 -0.43 -5.02 -19.49
CA LYS A 359 -1.34 -4.69 -20.59
C LYS A 359 -2.04 -3.37 -20.26
N THR A 360 -1.98 -2.38 -21.18
CA THR A 360 -2.44 -1.00 -20.93
C THR A 360 -3.21 -0.40 -22.12
N GLY A 361 -3.74 -1.24 -23.01
CA GLY A 361 -4.39 -0.79 -24.25
C GLY A 361 -5.66 0.03 -24.00
N PHE A 362 -6.43 -0.29 -22.99
CA PHE A 362 -7.69 0.34 -22.67
C PHE A 362 -7.81 0.64 -21.18
N ASN A 363 -8.80 1.44 -20.80
CA ASN A 363 -9.18 1.66 -19.39
C ASN A 363 -10.15 0.56 -18.95
N PRO A 364 -9.77 -0.37 -18.06
CA PRO A 364 -10.63 -1.46 -17.66
C PRO A 364 -11.89 -1.00 -16.90
N GLY A 365 -11.79 0.07 -16.10
CA GLY A 365 -12.93 0.62 -15.37
C GLY A 365 -13.96 1.22 -16.33
N TYR A 366 -13.51 2.00 -17.33
CA TYR A 366 -14.39 2.51 -18.37
C TYR A 366 -15.06 1.37 -19.16
N THR A 367 -14.32 0.34 -19.55
CA THR A 367 -14.86 -0.84 -20.25
C THR A 367 -15.92 -1.56 -19.41
N TYR A 368 -15.67 -1.67 -18.10
CA TYR A 368 -16.65 -2.22 -17.15
C TYR A 368 -17.93 -1.38 -17.10
N ARG A 369 -17.81 -0.04 -16.98
CA ARG A 369 -18.95 0.86 -17.04
C ARG A 369 -19.73 0.70 -18.34
N GLN A 370 -19.05 0.65 -19.48
CA GLN A 370 -19.71 0.45 -20.77
C GLN A 370 -20.52 -0.85 -20.79
N ALA A 371 -19.96 -1.93 -20.29
CA ALA A 371 -20.70 -3.22 -20.20
C ALA A 371 -21.94 -3.14 -19.29
N CYS A 372 -21.89 -2.32 -18.23
CA CYS A 372 -23.04 -2.13 -17.35
C CYS A 372 -24.18 -1.38 -18.04
N ILE A 373 -23.87 -0.35 -18.81
CA ILE A 373 -24.87 0.61 -19.34
C ILE A 373 -25.40 0.27 -20.73
N GLN A 374 -24.82 -0.73 -21.42
CA GLN A 374 -25.30 -1.15 -22.74
C GLN A 374 -26.72 -1.69 -22.70
N ASN A 375 -27.47 -1.46 -23.78
CA ASN A 375 -28.74 -2.09 -23.97
C ASN A 375 -28.57 -3.61 -24.07
N PRO A 376 -29.11 -4.42 -23.15
CA PRO A 376 -28.93 -5.87 -23.16
C PRO A 376 -29.65 -6.59 -24.31
N THR A 377 -30.50 -5.85 -25.09
CA THR A 377 -31.14 -6.38 -26.31
C THR A 377 -30.33 -6.17 -27.56
N GLN A 378 -29.14 -5.52 -27.48
CA GLN A 378 -28.24 -5.32 -28.62
C GLN A 378 -27.32 -6.52 -28.86
N PRO A 379 -26.88 -6.76 -30.12
CA PRO A 379 -25.84 -7.72 -30.42
C PRO A 379 -24.43 -7.09 -30.19
N VAL A 380 -23.41 -7.93 -30.03
CA VAL A 380 -22.00 -7.47 -29.98
C VAL A 380 -21.53 -6.95 -31.36
N TYR A 381 -21.92 -7.66 -32.40
CA TYR A 381 -21.53 -7.37 -33.79
C TYR A 381 -22.77 -7.08 -34.66
N ILE A 382 -22.62 -6.30 -35.69
CA ILE A 382 -23.70 -6.02 -36.66
C ILE A 382 -24.24 -7.34 -37.20
N ASP A 383 -25.57 -7.54 -37.12
CA ASP A 383 -26.26 -8.79 -37.47
C ASP A 383 -25.69 -10.04 -36.76
N ASN A 384 -25.05 -9.88 -35.60
CA ASN A 384 -24.32 -10.91 -34.86
C ASN A 384 -23.21 -11.60 -35.66
N ASP A 385 -22.62 -10.88 -36.64
CA ASP A 385 -21.55 -11.35 -37.51
C ASP A 385 -20.25 -10.54 -37.29
N PRO A 386 -19.18 -11.13 -36.69
CA PRO A 386 -17.92 -10.45 -36.46
C PRO A 386 -17.27 -9.86 -37.73
N ALA A 387 -17.57 -10.41 -38.91
CA ALA A 387 -17.03 -9.90 -40.18
C ALA A 387 -17.62 -8.54 -40.57
N LYS A 388 -18.78 -8.20 -40.01
CA LYS A 388 -19.46 -6.90 -40.31
C LYS A 388 -19.01 -5.75 -39.40
N GLY A 389 -18.19 -6.04 -38.37
CA GLY A 389 -17.75 -5.08 -37.38
C GLY A 389 -18.64 -5.01 -36.14
N TYR A 390 -18.28 -4.13 -35.21
CA TYR A 390 -19.02 -3.97 -33.95
C TYR A 390 -20.32 -3.23 -34.17
N TYR A 391 -21.33 -3.58 -33.36
CA TYR A 391 -22.55 -2.81 -33.29
C TYR A 391 -22.32 -1.61 -32.34
N GLU A 392 -22.25 -0.42 -32.91
CA GLU A 392 -22.13 0.82 -32.15
C GLU A 392 -23.47 1.58 -32.16
N THR A 393 -23.72 2.33 -31.12
CA THR A 393 -24.92 3.16 -30.95
C THR A 393 -24.50 4.62 -30.83
N ASP A 394 -25.19 5.52 -31.50
CA ASP A 394 -24.96 6.95 -31.33
C ASP A 394 -25.26 7.36 -29.89
N GLY A 395 -24.32 7.97 -29.24
CA GLY A 395 -24.49 8.46 -27.87
C GLY A 395 -23.16 8.92 -27.27
N TYR A 396 -23.22 9.99 -26.49
CA TYR A 396 -22.04 10.47 -25.77
C TYR A 396 -21.65 9.51 -24.66
N PHE A 397 -20.39 9.02 -24.68
CA PHE A 397 -19.88 8.00 -23.74
C PHE A 397 -20.66 6.68 -23.75
N TYR A 398 -21.08 6.20 -24.93
CA TYR A 398 -21.83 4.97 -25.09
C TYR A 398 -21.17 4.07 -26.13
N ASP A 399 -20.10 3.38 -25.75
CA ASP A 399 -19.23 2.62 -26.63
C ASP A 399 -19.40 1.11 -26.44
N ASN A 400 -19.26 0.33 -27.52
CA ASN A 400 -19.25 -1.12 -27.39
C ASN A 400 -18.02 -1.60 -26.58
N PRO A 401 -18.19 -2.25 -25.41
CA PRO A 401 -17.09 -2.64 -24.56
C PRO A 401 -16.17 -3.70 -25.20
N ILE A 402 -16.66 -4.49 -26.15
CA ILE A 402 -15.90 -5.54 -26.83
C ILE A 402 -15.00 -4.92 -27.90
N SER A 403 -15.42 -3.84 -28.56
CA SER A 403 -14.56 -3.02 -29.42
C SER A 403 -13.36 -2.51 -28.63
N TYR A 404 -13.57 -1.96 -27.43
CA TYR A 404 -12.49 -1.51 -26.56
C TYR A 404 -11.49 -2.59 -26.20
N LEU A 405 -11.97 -3.79 -25.87
CA LEU A 405 -11.12 -4.92 -25.50
C LEU A 405 -10.24 -5.41 -26.65
N ASN A 406 -10.77 -5.41 -27.87
CA ASN A 406 -10.13 -6.03 -29.02
C ASN A 406 -9.30 -5.05 -29.83
N GLU A 407 -9.75 -3.79 -29.94
CA GLU A 407 -9.19 -2.82 -30.88
C GLU A 407 -8.20 -1.85 -30.21
N ARG A 408 -8.10 -1.85 -28.87
CA ARG A 408 -7.13 -1.03 -28.13
C ARG A 408 -6.01 -1.89 -27.58
N ILE A 409 -4.87 -1.84 -28.24
CA ILE A 409 -3.71 -2.68 -27.94
C ILE A 409 -2.64 -1.83 -27.26
N GLY A 410 -2.22 -2.21 -26.09
CA GLY A 410 -1.18 -1.49 -25.37
C GLY A 410 -0.37 -2.34 -24.43
N MET A 411 0.87 -1.91 -24.22
CA MET A 411 1.79 -2.54 -23.29
C MET A 411 2.69 -1.51 -22.62
N ARG A 412 2.90 -1.67 -21.34
CA ARG A 412 3.93 -0.97 -20.58
C ARG A 412 4.92 -1.97 -20.04
N ARG A 413 6.19 -1.81 -20.41
CA ARG A 413 7.31 -2.56 -19.86
C ARG A 413 8.15 -1.65 -18.99
N SER A 414 8.24 -1.97 -17.70
CA SER A 414 9.07 -1.26 -16.74
C SER A 414 10.20 -2.16 -16.26
N ARG A 415 11.41 -1.62 -16.17
CA ARG A 415 12.60 -2.30 -15.66
C ARG A 415 13.18 -1.48 -14.54
N ASN A 416 13.45 -2.12 -13.43
CA ASN A 416 14.12 -1.51 -12.30
C ASN A 416 15.38 -2.32 -12.02
N VAL A 417 16.50 -1.63 -11.86
CA VAL A 417 17.77 -2.23 -11.43
C VAL A 417 18.30 -1.41 -10.27
N ARG A 418 18.60 -2.08 -9.16
CA ARG A 418 19.22 -1.48 -7.99
C ARG A 418 20.53 -2.20 -7.68
N PHE A 419 21.58 -1.45 -7.58
CA PHE A 419 22.85 -1.89 -7.02
C PHE A 419 23.06 -1.18 -5.68
N ASN A 420 23.47 -1.90 -4.65
CA ASN A 420 23.95 -1.33 -3.41
C ASN A 420 25.21 -2.01 -2.94
N GLY A 421 26.16 -1.19 -2.46
CA GLY A 421 27.39 -1.59 -1.81
C GLY A 421 27.43 -1.05 -0.38
N VAL A 422 27.77 -1.90 0.56
CA VAL A 422 27.92 -1.53 1.99
C VAL A 422 29.28 -1.94 2.49
N ALA A 423 29.97 -1.01 3.15
CA ALA A 423 31.20 -1.29 3.92
C ALA A 423 30.92 -0.97 5.40
N GLU A 424 31.10 -1.96 6.27
CA GLU A 424 30.98 -1.81 7.73
C GLU A 424 32.35 -2.09 8.33
N PHE A 425 32.95 -1.07 8.96
CA PHE A 425 34.27 -1.17 9.60
C PHE A 425 34.14 -0.99 11.12
N ARG A 426 34.57 -1.97 11.86
CA ARG A 426 34.52 -2.03 13.33
C ARG A 426 35.97 -2.04 13.89
N PRO A 427 36.59 -0.90 14.09
CA PRO A 427 37.95 -0.83 14.63
C PRO A 427 38.04 -1.34 16.08
N ILE A 428 37.00 -1.07 16.88
CA ILE A 428 36.77 -1.55 18.24
C ILE A 428 35.35 -2.06 18.38
N GLU A 429 35.08 -2.91 19.37
CA GLU A 429 33.75 -3.52 19.55
C GLU A 429 32.61 -2.51 19.69
N GLN A 430 32.91 -1.35 20.27
CA GLN A 430 31.94 -0.31 20.57
C GLN A 430 31.61 0.60 19.37
N LEU A 431 32.47 0.67 18.35
CA LEU A 431 32.36 1.66 17.28
C LEU A 431 32.31 1.00 15.91
N THR A 432 31.27 1.29 15.14
CA THR A 432 31.10 0.82 13.78
C THR A 432 30.90 2.00 12.83
N PHE A 433 31.75 2.11 11.82
CA PHE A 433 31.55 3.00 10.68
C PHE A 433 30.87 2.25 9.56
N LYS A 434 29.85 2.85 8.94
CA LYS A 434 29.14 2.28 7.80
C LYS A 434 29.12 3.28 6.65
N ALA A 435 29.48 2.81 5.46
CA ALA A 435 29.30 3.52 4.21
C ALA A 435 28.35 2.70 3.33
N LEU A 436 27.29 3.33 2.84
CA LEU A 436 26.31 2.76 1.92
C LEU A 436 26.28 3.60 0.66
N TYR A 437 26.44 2.98 -0.50
CA TYR A 437 26.17 3.58 -1.80
C TYR A 437 25.08 2.78 -2.52
N VAL A 438 24.10 3.48 -3.05
CA VAL A 438 22.98 2.89 -3.83
C VAL A 438 22.87 3.61 -5.16
N ARG A 439 22.80 2.86 -6.25
CA ARG A 439 22.38 3.37 -7.54
C ARG A 439 21.15 2.61 -8.03
N LYS A 440 20.07 3.34 -8.25
CA LYS A 440 18.80 2.82 -8.76
C LYS A 440 18.54 3.41 -10.14
N GLY A 441 18.32 2.56 -11.13
CA GLY A 441 17.83 2.90 -12.46
C GLY A 441 16.43 2.33 -12.67
N GLN A 442 15.51 3.17 -13.10
CA GLN A 442 14.16 2.79 -13.53
C GLN A 442 13.99 3.20 -14.98
N SER A 443 13.60 2.30 -15.86
CA SER A 443 13.23 2.63 -17.23
C SER A 443 11.84 2.08 -17.57
N SER A 444 11.07 2.83 -18.34
CA SER A 444 9.75 2.41 -18.78
C SER A 444 9.58 2.70 -20.27
N ILE A 445 9.00 1.75 -20.97
CA ILE A 445 8.56 1.92 -22.37
C ILE A 445 7.07 1.62 -22.39
N ARG A 446 6.28 2.56 -22.89
CA ARG A 446 4.84 2.41 -23.10
C ARG A 446 4.53 2.55 -24.59
N GLY A 447 3.62 1.73 -25.09
CA GLY A 447 3.05 1.87 -26.43
C GLY A 447 1.58 1.54 -26.37
N ASN A 448 0.74 2.38 -27.00
CA ASN A 448 -0.69 2.15 -27.19
C ASN A 448 -1.02 2.35 -28.67
N TYR A 449 -1.99 1.58 -29.16
CA TYR A 449 -2.50 1.64 -30.51
C TYR A 449 -4.00 1.38 -30.52
N ASN A 450 -4.78 2.27 -31.13
CA ASN A 450 -6.17 2.04 -31.44
C ASN A 450 -6.25 1.72 -32.94
N THR A 451 -6.89 0.62 -33.30
CA THR A 451 -6.98 0.17 -34.69
C THR A 451 -7.93 1.02 -35.51
N HIS A 452 -7.95 0.83 -36.82
CA HIS A 452 -8.91 1.49 -37.70
C HIS A 452 -10.37 1.11 -37.44
N LYS A 453 -10.62 0.04 -36.63
CA LYS A 453 -11.95 -0.44 -36.24
C LYS A 453 -12.38 0.06 -34.86
N ASP A 454 -11.48 0.70 -34.10
CA ASP A 454 -11.84 1.30 -32.82
C ASP A 454 -12.85 2.42 -33.01
N VAL A 455 -13.88 2.47 -32.17
CA VAL A 455 -14.97 3.46 -32.27
C VAL A 455 -14.45 4.89 -32.33
N SER A 456 -13.48 5.24 -31.46
CA SER A 456 -12.94 6.61 -31.43
C SER A 456 -12.13 6.97 -32.68
N THR A 457 -11.55 5.99 -33.35
CA THR A 457 -10.84 6.17 -34.64
C THR A 457 -11.85 6.35 -35.76
N THR A 458 -12.91 5.55 -35.79
CA THR A 458 -13.93 5.60 -36.84
C THR A 458 -14.76 6.87 -36.73
N GLU A 459 -15.17 7.30 -35.53
CA GLU A 459 -15.92 8.55 -35.31
C GLU A 459 -15.14 9.80 -35.74
N GLN A 460 -13.81 9.80 -35.55
CA GLN A 460 -12.96 10.90 -35.98
C GLN A 460 -12.52 10.80 -37.44
N GLY A 461 -12.95 9.77 -38.16
CA GLY A 461 -12.54 9.54 -39.56
C GLY A 461 -11.04 9.24 -39.70
N LEU A 462 -10.40 8.67 -38.67
CA LEU A 462 -9.00 8.36 -38.66
C LEU A 462 -8.74 6.90 -39.06
N ASN A 463 -7.53 6.61 -39.52
CA ASN A 463 -7.07 5.26 -39.87
C ASN A 463 -6.01 4.79 -38.88
N GLY A 464 -6.44 4.52 -37.64
CA GLY A 464 -5.59 4.12 -36.52
C GLY A 464 -4.89 5.30 -35.82
N THR A 465 -4.70 5.17 -34.51
CA THR A 465 -3.94 6.12 -33.68
C THR A 465 -2.90 5.38 -32.83
N ALA A 466 -1.74 5.97 -32.67
CA ALA A 466 -0.66 5.39 -31.85
C ALA A 466 -0.05 6.41 -30.89
N SER A 467 0.36 5.94 -29.72
CA SER A 467 1.25 6.68 -28.83
C SER A 467 2.41 5.81 -28.38
N ARG A 468 3.57 6.42 -28.20
CA ARG A 468 4.75 5.74 -27.65
C ARG A 468 5.50 6.70 -26.72
N GLY A 469 5.88 6.19 -25.56
CA GLY A 469 6.63 6.96 -24.56
C GLY A 469 7.73 6.16 -23.93
N THR A 470 8.78 6.86 -23.52
CA THR A 470 9.88 6.33 -22.72
C THR A 470 10.11 7.23 -21.53
N SER A 471 10.48 6.65 -20.39
CA SER A 471 10.96 7.41 -19.24
C SER A 471 12.11 6.70 -18.57
N GLU A 472 13.03 7.46 -18.03
CA GLU A 472 14.16 6.98 -17.25
C GLU A 472 14.28 7.81 -15.96
N LEU A 473 14.49 7.13 -14.82
CA LEU A 473 14.80 7.74 -13.54
C LEU A 473 16.08 7.09 -13.01
N VAL A 474 17.07 7.91 -12.69
CA VAL A 474 18.29 7.49 -12.03
C VAL A 474 18.35 8.17 -10.67
N ASN A 475 18.59 7.37 -9.63
CA ASN A 475 18.76 7.87 -8.26
C ASN A 475 20.07 7.34 -7.69
N ASP A 476 20.90 8.22 -7.19
CA ASP A 476 22.16 7.95 -6.50
C ASP A 476 22.02 8.37 -5.03
N LEU A 477 22.24 7.45 -4.10
CA LEU A 477 22.21 7.69 -2.65
C LEU A 477 23.56 7.29 -2.04
N LEU A 478 24.15 8.21 -1.30
CA LEU A 478 25.33 7.95 -0.46
C LEU A 478 24.95 8.22 1.00
N GLU A 479 25.19 7.24 1.89
CA GLU A 479 25.04 7.42 3.33
C GLU A 479 26.31 7.00 4.06
N LEU A 480 26.76 7.86 4.96
CA LEU A 480 27.89 7.61 5.86
C LEU A 480 27.39 7.70 7.29
N SER A 481 27.69 6.72 8.12
CA SER A 481 27.30 6.77 9.54
C SER A 481 28.37 6.17 10.45
N ALA A 482 28.36 6.64 11.70
CA ALA A 482 29.15 6.12 12.80
C ALA A 482 28.19 5.71 13.93
N ASN A 483 28.25 4.46 14.37
CA ASN A 483 27.45 3.92 15.45
C ASN A 483 28.38 3.58 16.64
N TYR A 484 28.04 4.10 17.81
CA TYR A 484 28.74 3.82 19.06
C TYR A 484 27.79 3.17 20.06
N GLN A 485 28.23 2.11 20.73
CA GLN A 485 27.48 1.40 21.75
C GLN A 485 28.41 1.02 22.90
N GLN A 486 28.02 1.37 24.13
CA GLN A 486 28.80 1.06 25.31
C GLN A 486 27.93 0.89 26.54
N ASP A 487 28.29 -0.10 27.35
CA ASP A 487 27.71 -0.40 28.65
C ASP A 487 28.68 0.00 29.77
N PHE A 488 28.19 0.76 30.74
CA PHE A 488 28.95 1.21 31.93
C PHE A 488 28.17 0.82 33.20
N GLY A 489 28.26 -0.42 33.62
CA GLY A 489 27.46 -0.94 34.76
C GLY A 489 25.96 -0.86 34.42
N ASN A 490 25.22 -0.05 35.18
CA ASN A 490 23.78 0.15 34.93
C ASN A 490 23.45 1.19 33.84
N HIS A 491 24.43 1.71 33.12
CA HIS A 491 24.24 2.71 32.08
C HIS A 491 24.50 2.09 30.72
N HIS A 492 23.50 2.10 29.84
CA HIS A 492 23.62 1.67 28.46
C HIS A 492 23.47 2.90 27.55
N VAL A 493 24.46 3.16 26.70
CA VAL A 493 24.48 4.28 25.79
C VAL A 493 24.62 3.80 24.36
N THR A 494 23.73 4.23 23.47
CA THR A 494 23.95 4.11 22.03
C THR A 494 23.89 5.47 21.35
N ALA A 495 24.74 5.70 20.35
CA ALA A 495 24.74 6.92 19.58
C ALA A 495 24.98 6.61 18.10
N VAL A 496 24.31 7.31 17.23
CA VAL A 496 24.57 7.30 15.80
C VAL A 496 24.66 8.73 15.28
N ALA A 497 25.60 8.99 14.41
CA ALA A 497 25.68 10.23 13.64
C ALA A 497 25.97 9.89 12.18
N GLY A 498 25.43 10.68 11.26
CA GLY A 498 25.62 10.38 9.84
C GLY A 498 25.32 11.54 8.90
N TYR A 499 25.67 11.30 7.65
CA TYR A 499 25.46 12.17 6.51
C TYR A 499 24.80 11.40 5.38
N SER A 500 23.85 12.01 4.67
CA SER A 500 23.21 11.46 3.50
C SER A 500 23.20 12.45 2.35
N TYR A 501 23.43 11.95 1.13
CA TYR A 501 23.29 12.69 -0.13
C TYR A 501 22.44 11.86 -1.08
N ASP A 502 21.38 12.45 -1.61
CA ASP A 502 20.46 11.82 -2.56
C ASP A 502 20.29 12.73 -3.77
N GLU A 503 20.51 12.18 -4.95
CA GLU A 503 20.32 12.88 -6.22
C GLU A 503 19.43 12.05 -7.13
N THR A 504 18.39 12.67 -7.67
CA THR A 504 17.46 12.04 -8.61
C THR A 504 17.43 12.83 -9.91
N THR A 505 17.65 12.14 -11.02
CA THR A 505 17.47 12.66 -12.38
C THR A 505 16.37 11.87 -13.06
N TYR A 506 15.45 12.59 -13.69
CA TYR A 506 14.35 12.02 -14.47
C TYR A 506 14.34 12.61 -15.88
N GLU A 507 14.14 11.75 -16.87
CA GLU A 507 13.96 12.12 -18.26
C GLU A 507 12.80 11.35 -18.87
N SER A 508 12.03 12.01 -19.73
CA SER A 508 10.97 11.33 -20.50
C SER A 508 10.86 11.92 -21.91
N PHE A 509 10.37 11.08 -22.80
CA PHE A 509 9.99 11.44 -24.17
C PHE A 509 8.71 10.71 -24.51
N SER A 510 7.76 11.39 -25.17
CA SER A 510 6.56 10.77 -25.71
C SER A 510 6.23 11.35 -27.09
N MET A 511 5.52 10.56 -27.88
CA MET A 511 5.07 10.92 -29.21
C MET A 511 3.71 10.26 -29.48
N SER A 512 2.80 10.97 -30.14
CA SER A 512 1.58 10.42 -30.72
C SER A 512 1.58 10.62 -32.22
N ASN A 513 0.90 9.75 -32.97
CA ASN A 513 0.69 9.87 -34.42
C ASN A 513 -0.62 9.18 -34.83
N GLN A 514 -1.12 9.46 -35.98
CA GLN A 514 -2.41 8.97 -36.49
C GLN A 514 -2.38 8.71 -38.01
N ASN A 515 -3.46 8.10 -38.53
CA ASN A 515 -3.63 7.80 -39.94
C ASN A 515 -2.55 6.84 -40.49
N PHE A 516 -2.48 5.62 -39.90
CA PHE A 516 -1.55 4.58 -40.32
C PHE A 516 -2.06 3.81 -41.53
N PRO A 517 -1.18 3.42 -42.46
CA PRO A 517 -1.58 2.65 -43.66
C PRO A 517 -2.03 1.20 -43.34
N THR A 518 -1.74 0.70 -42.16
CA THR A 518 -2.11 -0.63 -41.69
C THR A 518 -1.94 -0.76 -40.19
N ASP A 519 -2.82 -1.56 -39.53
CA ASP A 519 -2.72 -1.89 -38.10
C ASP A 519 -1.55 -2.84 -37.79
N ALA A 520 -0.94 -3.49 -38.77
CA ALA A 520 0.11 -4.49 -38.55
C ALA A 520 1.36 -3.94 -37.83
N TYR A 521 1.62 -2.65 -37.93
CA TYR A 521 2.74 -2.01 -37.24
C TYR A 521 2.45 -1.68 -35.75
N LEU A 522 1.19 -1.55 -35.39
CA LEU A 522 0.78 -1.03 -34.08
C LEU A 522 1.58 0.26 -33.76
N TYR A 523 2.01 0.41 -32.51
CA TYR A 523 2.87 1.52 -32.05
C TYR A 523 4.36 1.34 -32.35
N ASN A 524 4.77 0.32 -33.14
CA ASN A 524 6.20 0.00 -33.35
C ASN A 524 6.83 0.76 -34.50
N LYS A 525 6.03 1.42 -35.37
CA LYS A 525 6.52 2.20 -36.52
C LYS A 525 5.81 3.56 -36.57
N MET A 526 6.13 4.40 -35.61
CA MET A 526 5.48 5.70 -35.41
C MET A 526 5.54 6.61 -36.64
N GLN A 527 6.63 6.56 -37.43
CA GLN A 527 6.83 7.35 -38.63
C GLN A 527 5.91 6.94 -39.80
N ALA A 528 5.19 5.82 -39.71
CA ALA A 528 4.26 5.38 -40.76
C ALA A 528 2.91 6.14 -40.76
N GLY A 529 2.59 6.83 -39.67
CA GLY A 529 1.40 7.64 -39.55
C GLY A 529 1.54 9.00 -40.28
N MET A 530 0.44 9.56 -40.74
CA MET A 530 0.38 10.81 -41.52
C MET A 530 0.35 12.07 -40.65
N GLY A 531 0.04 11.95 -39.35
CA GLY A 531 -0.16 13.08 -38.44
C GLY A 531 1.03 14.05 -38.35
N LEU A 532 2.26 13.60 -38.58
CA LEU A 532 3.42 14.50 -38.69
C LEU A 532 3.30 15.45 -39.89
N THR A 533 2.83 14.94 -41.03
CA THR A 533 2.62 15.74 -42.25
C THR A 533 1.39 16.60 -42.12
N GLU A 534 0.36 16.13 -41.46
CA GLU A 534 -0.92 16.81 -41.23
C GLU A 534 -0.85 17.85 -40.10
N GLY A 535 0.24 17.85 -39.29
CA GLY A 535 0.38 18.73 -38.13
C GLY A 535 -0.48 18.35 -36.94
N THR A 536 -0.97 17.08 -36.87
CA THR A 536 -1.82 16.55 -35.81
C THR A 536 -1.07 15.62 -34.84
N SER A 537 0.21 15.35 -35.10
CA SER A 537 1.10 14.60 -34.23
C SER A 537 1.59 15.44 -33.04
N SER A 538 1.70 14.86 -31.86
CA SER A 538 2.31 15.51 -30.71
C SER A 538 3.64 14.88 -30.34
N GLN A 539 4.57 15.72 -29.85
CA GLN A 539 5.86 15.27 -29.28
C GLN A 539 6.13 16.07 -28.02
N GLU A 540 6.59 15.38 -26.98
CA GLU A 540 6.89 15.99 -25.69
C GLU A 540 8.14 15.39 -25.10
N SER A 541 8.99 16.22 -24.47
CA SER A 541 10.13 15.78 -23.68
C SER A 541 10.22 16.57 -22.38
N TYR A 542 10.67 15.93 -21.32
CA TYR A 542 10.77 16.53 -20.00
C TYR A 542 11.99 16.01 -19.26
N LYS A 543 12.67 16.90 -18.52
CA LYS A 543 13.82 16.54 -17.70
C LYS A 543 13.85 17.36 -16.43
N TYR A 544 14.20 16.72 -15.30
CA TYR A 544 14.51 17.42 -14.05
C TYR A 544 15.61 16.71 -13.26
N ASN A 545 16.20 17.48 -12.33
CA ASN A 545 17.14 16.97 -11.33
C ASN A 545 16.77 17.54 -9.96
N THR A 546 16.83 16.72 -8.93
CA THR A 546 16.59 17.11 -7.53
C THR A 546 17.70 16.59 -6.63
N LYS A 547 18.05 17.35 -5.58
CA LYS A 547 19.07 17.01 -4.60
C LYS A 547 18.54 17.19 -3.19
N LEU A 548 18.85 16.22 -2.31
CA LEU A 548 18.55 16.27 -0.90
C LEU A 548 19.81 15.89 -0.11
N ILE A 549 20.20 16.75 0.81
CA ILE A 549 21.34 16.53 1.71
C ILE A 549 20.81 16.45 3.12
N GLY A 550 21.30 15.47 3.93
CA GLY A 550 20.88 15.31 5.31
C GLY A 550 22.08 15.08 6.25
N VAL A 551 22.04 15.72 7.40
CA VAL A 551 22.93 15.41 8.54
C VAL A 551 22.05 15.01 9.71
N PHE A 552 22.39 13.91 10.38
CA PHE A 552 21.57 13.39 11.46
C PHE A 552 22.41 12.87 12.62
N ALA A 553 21.83 12.93 13.82
CA ALA A 553 22.36 12.29 15.01
C ALA A 553 21.22 11.77 15.89
N ARG A 554 21.44 10.66 16.59
CA ARG A 554 20.54 10.12 17.62
C ARG A 554 21.37 9.53 18.74
N ALA A 555 20.94 9.76 19.97
CA ALA A 555 21.47 9.13 21.16
C ALA A 555 20.34 8.46 21.95
N THR A 556 20.60 7.28 22.49
CA THR A 556 19.71 6.59 23.42
C THR A 556 20.45 6.30 24.71
N TYR A 557 19.76 6.40 25.81
CA TYR A 557 20.28 6.15 27.14
C TYR A 557 19.30 5.30 27.93
N ASN A 558 19.78 4.21 28.50
CA ASN A 558 19.03 3.34 29.40
C ASN A 558 19.76 3.27 30.73
N TYR A 559 19.07 3.61 31.84
CA TYR A 559 19.58 3.51 33.18
C TYR A 559 18.89 2.41 33.96
N ALA A 560 19.67 1.40 34.36
CA ALA A 560 19.24 0.29 35.22
C ALA A 560 18.00 -0.46 34.67
N ASP A 561 17.80 -0.46 33.34
CA ASP A 561 16.62 -1.01 32.70
C ASP A 561 15.28 -0.44 33.22
N ARG A 562 15.30 0.78 33.76
CA ARG A 562 14.13 1.49 34.32
C ARG A 562 13.79 2.75 33.56
N TYR A 563 14.79 3.60 33.34
CA TYR A 563 14.62 4.93 32.74
C TYR A 563 15.29 4.95 31.38
N LEU A 564 14.47 5.17 30.37
CA LEU A 564 14.88 5.16 28.96
C LEU A 564 14.72 6.57 28.40
N LEU A 565 15.71 7.04 27.65
CA LEU A 565 15.67 8.35 26.99
C LEU A 565 16.24 8.21 25.57
N MET A 566 15.60 8.86 24.62
CA MET A 566 16.11 9.01 23.25
C MET A 566 16.00 10.45 22.81
N ALA A 567 17.05 10.96 22.17
CA ALA A 567 17.06 12.26 21.51
C ALA A 567 17.65 12.11 20.10
N SER A 568 17.04 12.78 19.13
CA SER A 568 17.50 12.81 17.74
C SER A 568 17.38 14.19 17.15
N LEU A 569 18.26 14.49 16.19
CA LEU A 569 18.17 15.70 15.36
C LEU A 569 18.55 15.32 13.94
N ARG A 570 17.75 15.76 12.99
CA ARG A 570 18.08 15.72 11.56
C ARG A 570 17.92 17.10 10.96
N VAL A 571 18.85 17.44 10.07
CA VAL A 571 18.84 18.68 9.30
C VAL A 571 18.90 18.30 7.82
N ASP A 572 17.83 18.62 7.07
CA ASP A 572 17.75 18.33 5.64
C ASP A 572 17.76 19.62 4.81
N GLY A 573 18.49 19.60 3.70
CA GLY A 573 18.52 20.65 2.70
C GLY A 573 18.03 20.15 1.35
N SER A 574 16.92 20.72 0.82
CA SER A 574 16.33 20.32 -0.46
C SER A 574 16.51 21.40 -1.52
N SER A 575 16.83 20.96 -2.75
CA SER A 575 16.93 21.85 -3.90
C SER A 575 15.58 22.41 -4.38
N LYS A 576 14.46 21.87 -3.91
CA LYS A 576 13.09 22.19 -4.38
C LYS A 576 12.54 23.50 -3.79
N PHE A 577 13.06 23.95 -2.65
CA PHE A 577 12.56 25.13 -1.93
C PHE A 577 13.23 26.44 -2.33
N GLY A 578 12.63 27.55 -1.89
CA GLY A 578 13.16 28.90 -2.07
C GLY A 578 14.55 29.05 -1.49
N LYS A 579 15.30 30.08 -1.97
CA LYS A 579 16.74 30.26 -1.69
C LYS A 579 17.07 30.24 -0.19
N ASP A 580 16.26 30.90 0.64
CA ASP A 580 16.51 31.06 2.07
C ASP A 580 15.77 30.03 2.94
N HIS A 581 14.99 29.10 2.32
CA HIS A 581 14.13 28.13 3.00
C HIS A 581 14.48 26.67 2.69
N LYS A 582 15.67 26.42 2.12
CA LYS A 582 16.11 25.06 1.72
C LYS A 582 16.34 24.13 2.90
N TRP A 583 16.69 24.67 4.08
CA TRP A 583 17.05 23.87 5.25
C TRP A 583 15.91 23.72 6.24
N GLY A 584 15.63 22.46 6.62
CA GLY A 584 14.68 22.08 7.66
C GLY A 584 15.36 21.41 8.85
N TYR A 585 14.83 21.65 10.07
CA TYR A 585 15.35 21.10 11.32
C TYR A 585 14.27 20.21 11.95
N PHE A 586 14.62 18.96 12.24
CA PHE A 586 13.70 17.92 12.66
C PHE A 586 14.17 17.24 13.95
N PRO A 587 13.92 17.85 15.12
CA PRO A 587 14.24 17.26 16.42
C PRO A 587 13.21 16.19 16.80
N GLY A 588 13.67 15.16 17.52
CA GLY A 588 12.84 14.14 18.16
C GLY A 588 13.35 13.85 19.56
N VAL A 589 12.43 13.66 20.49
CA VAL A 589 12.75 13.24 21.87
C VAL A 589 11.68 12.26 22.36
N SER A 590 12.09 11.21 23.08
CA SER A 590 11.17 10.33 23.78
C SER A 590 11.78 9.81 25.05
N ALA A 591 10.90 9.51 26.02
CA ALA A 591 11.25 8.93 27.30
C ALA A 591 10.38 7.70 27.59
N GLY A 592 10.96 6.74 28.30
CA GLY A 592 10.27 5.52 28.75
C GLY A 592 10.56 5.24 30.23
N TRP A 593 9.55 4.77 30.92
CA TRP A 593 9.67 4.34 32.32
C TRP A 593 9.12 2.92 32.46
N ARG A 594 10.03 1.97 32.78
CA ARG A 594 9.66 0.56 33.07
C ARG A 594 9.23 0.43 34.53
N LEU A 595 7.94 0.46 34.76
CA LEU A 595 7.33 0.35 36.08
C LEU A 595 7.53 -1.01 36.72
N ASN A 596 7.56 -2.08 35.91
CA ASN A 596 7.75 -3.45 36.42
C ASN A 596 9.14 -3.68 37.06
N ASN A 597 10.14 -2.85 36.72
CA ASN A 597 11.50 -2.94 37.27
C ASN A 597 11.67 -2.09 38.55
N GLU A 598 10.61 -1.37 38.98
CA GLU A 598 10.63 -0.60 40.22
C GLU A 598 10.38 -1.47 41.45
N GLU A 599 10.94 -1.06 42.59
CA GLU A 599 10.87 -1.81 43.86
C GLU A 599 9.43 -2.17 44.26
N PHE A 600 8.43 -1.32 43.91
CA PHE A 600 7.03 -1.54 44.29
C PHE A 600 6.29 -2.54 43.37
N LEU A 601 6.85 -2.93 42.21
CA LEU A 601 6.26 -3.88 41.24
C LEU A 601 7.12 -5.08 40.95
N LYS A 602 8.42 -5.09 41.27
CA LYS A 602 9.37 -6.15 40.90
C LYS A 602 8.98 -7.55 41.38
N ASP A 603 8.23 -7.63 42.48
CA ASP A 603 7.80 -8.89 43.07
C ASP A 603 6.45 -9.39 42.56
N VAL A 604 5.78 -8.62 41.64
CA VAL A 604 4.50 -8.97 41.05
C VAL A 604 4.71 -9.86 39.85
N LYS A 605 4.82 -11.16 40.04
CA LYS A 605 5.23 -12.16 39.04
C LYS A 605 4.32 -12.30 37.81
N TRP A 606 3.10 -11.79 37.84
CA TRP A 606 2.20 -11.86 36.68
C TRP A 606 2.33 -10.67 35.73
N ILE A 607 3.14 -9.65 36.09
CA ILE A 607 3.48 -8.50 35.26
C ILE A 607 4.87 -8.73 34.68
N ASP A 608 4.97 -9.08 33.42
CA ASP A 608 6.23 -9.28 32.73
C ASP A 608 6.80 -7.95 32.21
N ASN A 609 5.93 -7.06 31.72
CA ASN A 609 6.29 -5.71 31.30
C ASN A 609 5.16 -4.73 31.60
N LEU A 610 5.53 -3.57 32.10
CA LEU A 610 4.64 -2.41 32.21
C LEU A 610 5.49 -1.16 31.99
N LYS A 611 5.38 -0.53 30.80
CA LYS A 611 6.22 0.59 30.42
C LYS A 611 5.38 1.76 29.94
N LEU A 612 5.56 2.91 30.57
CA LEU A 612 5.02 4.21 30.10
C LEU A 612 5.99 4.83 29.12
N ARG A 613 5.46 5.43 28.05
CA ARG A 613 6.21 6.13 27.02
C ARG A 613 5.62 7.50 26.75
N ALA A 614 6.49 8.50 26.54
CA ALA A 614 6.11 9.82 26.05
C ALA A 614 7.09 10.25 24.97
N GLY A 615 6.57 10.76 23.85
CA GLY A 615 7.37 11.15 22.68
C GLY A 615 6.88 12.45 22.07
N PHE A 616 7.85 13.22 21.57
CA PHE A 616 7.63 14.41 20.76
C PHE A 616 8.58 14.40 19.58
N GLY A 617 8.10 14.76 18.39
CA GLY A 617 8.94 14.87 17.20
C GLY A 617 8.40 15.88 16.22
N ILE A 618 9.33 16.51 15.49
CA ILE A 618 9.03 17.37 14.35
C ILE A 618 9.58 16.68 13.11
N THR A 619 8.74 16.55 12.09
CA THR A 619 9.11 16.03 10.76
C THR A 619 8.66 17.03 9.70
N GLY A 620 9.19 16.93 8.48
CA GLY A 620 8.86 17.85 7.40
C GLY A 620 8.42 17.14 6.13
N ILE A 621 7.56 17.78 5.33
CA ILE A 621 7.20 17.28 3.99
C ILE A 621 7.85 18.16 2.95
N ASP A 622 8.44 17.53 1.95
CA ASP A 622 8.98 18.16 0.74
C ASP A 622 7.85 18.35 -0.29
N VAL A 623 8.00 19.31 -1.18
CA VAL A 623 7.10 19.46 -2.33
C VAL A 623 7.26 18.29 -3.28
N ASN A 624 6.14 17.76 -3.82
CA ASN A 624 6.18 16.61 -4.71
C ASN A 624 6.95 16.89 -6.00
N SER A 625 6.71 18.05 -6.63
CA SER A 625 7.31 18.42 -7.91
C SER A 625 8.51 19.35 -7.75
N PRO A 626 9.53 19.25 -8.62
CA PRO A 626 10.67 20.18 -8.61
C PRO A 626 10.28 21.59 -9.07
N TYR A 627 11.15 22.56 -8.75
CA TYR A 627 11.08 23.94 -9.23
C TYR A 627 9.81 24.73 -8.86
N GLN A 628 9.03 24.29 -7.86
CA GLN A 628 7.78 24.93 -7.44
C GLN A 628 7.98 26.35 -6.88
N SER A 629 9.17 26.67 -6.39
CA SER A 629 9.50 28.03 -5.93
C SER A 629 9.81 29.02 -7.06
N LEU A 630 9.94 28.55 -8.31
CA LEU A 630 10.34 29.35 -9.47
C LEU A 630 9.16 29.65 -10.37
N ALA A 631 9.17 30.83 -11.02
CA ALA A 631 8.30 31.08 -12.16
C ALA A 631 8.63 30.12 -13.30
N SER A 632 7.62 29.70 -14.02
CA SER A 632 7.79 28.91 -15.23
C SER A 632 6.87 29.42 -16.34
N MET A 633 7.31 29.15 -17.56
CA MET A 633 6.52 29.41 -18.76
C MET A 633 6.38 28.12 -19.57
N ASN A 634 5.25 27.95 -20.23
CA ASN A 634 5.00 26.84 -21.14
C ASN A 634 4.79 27.35 -22.55
N TYR A 635 5.13 26.55 -23.54
CA TYR A 635 4.70 26.78 -24.92
C TYR A 635 3.19 26.58 -25.01
N SER A 636 2.47 27.55 -25.60
CA SER A 636 1.02 27.50 -25.75
C SER A 636 0.61 28.02 -27.13
N GLY A 637 0.70 27.13 -28.12
CA GLY A 637 0.32 27.47 -29.50
C GLY A 637 1.33 28.34 -30.23
N TYR A 638 0.87 28.99 -31.29
CA TYR A 638 1.67 29.78 -32.18
C TYR A 638 1.01 31.14 -32.40
N ALA A 639 1.80 32.20 -32.49
CA ALA A 639 1.40 33.51 -32.98
C ALA A 639 1.94 33.74 -34.40
N TYR A 640 1.10 34.31 -35.28
CA TYR A 640 1.50 34.69 -36.62
C TYR A 640 2.09 36.10 -36.56
N VAL A 641 3.43 36.20 -36.68
CA VAL A 641 4.17 37.48 -36.62
C VAL A 641 5.12 37.56 -37.82
N ASP A 642 5.12 38.70 -38.51
CA ASP A 642 5.99 38.98 -39.67
C ASP A 642 5.95 37.90 -40.75
N GLY A 643 4.75 37.35 -41.04
CA GLY A 643 4.58 36.35 -42.09
C GLY A 643 4.95 34.90 -41.66
N HIS A 644 5.27 34.67 -40.41
CA HIS A 644 5.66 33.37 -39.87
C HIS A 644 4.89 32.99 -38.63
N TRP A 645 4.63 31.69 -38.45
CA TRP A 645 4.11 31.11 -37.23
C TRP A 645 5.27 30.88 -36.22
N ASN A 646 5.22 31.62 -35.10
CA ASN A 646 6.21 31.55 -34.04
C ASN A 646 5.61 30.92 -32.80
N PRO A 647 6.29 29.96 -32.13
CA PRO A 647 5.82 29.42 -30.87
C PRO A 647 5.77 30.49 -29.77
N ILE A 648 4.70 30.53 -29.00
CA ILE A 648 4.54 31.52 -27.93
C ILE A 648 4.74 30.87 -26.58
N LEU A 649 5.30 31.64 -25.65
CA LEU A 649 5.45 31.27 -24.23
C LEU A 649 4.41 32.03 -23.41
N VAL A 650 3.70 31.28 -22.57
CA VAL A 650 2.74 31.86 -21.61
C VAL A 650 3.16 31.52 -20.20
N PRO A 651 2.85 32.37 -19.20
CA PRO A 651 3.06 32.02 -17.80
C PRO A 651 2.35 30.72 -17.43
N ALA A 652 3.05 29.82 -16.76
CA ALA A 652 2.55 28.53 -16.32
C ALA A 652 2.56 28.39 -14.80
N ARG A 653 3.30 29.27 -14.11
CA ARG A 653 3.39 29.28 -12.66
C ARG A 653 3.99 30.59 -12.15
N ASN A 654 3.46 31.10 -11.04
CA ASN A 654 4.04 32.19 -10.29
C ASN A 654 5.23 31.73 -9.45
N ALA A 655 6.24 32.59 -9.27
CA ALA A 655 7.32 32.32 -8.32
C ALA A 655 6.81 32.47 -6.89
N ASN A 656 7.30 31.59 -5.99
CA ASN A 656 7.19 31.78 -4.54
C ASN A 656 8.56 31.53 -3.87
N PRO A 657 9.35 32.61 -3.67
CA PRO A 657 10.66 32.48 -3.03
C PRO A 657 10.59 32.08 -1.55
N ASP A 658 9.42 32.27 -0.90
CA ASP A 658 9.18 31.93 0.51
C ASP A 658 8.68 30.50 0.69
N LEU A 659 8.59 29.71 -0.39
CA LEU A 659 8.17 28.32 -0.34
C LEU A 659 9.12 27.52 0.56
N ARG A 660 8.57 26.91 1.59
CA ARG A 660 9.31 26.24 2.66
C ARG A 660 8.70 24.89 3.03
N TRP A 661 9.37 24.18 3.93
CA TRP A 661 8.98 22.89 4.48
C TRP A 661 7.63 22.97 5.17
N GLU A 662 6.73 22.07 4.84
CA GLU A 662 5.57 21.74 5.66
C GLU A 662 6.08 21.02 6.92
N LYS A 663 5.61 21.40 8.11
CA LYS A 663 6.10 20.87 9.40
C LYS A 663 4.99 20.16 10.14
N LYS A 664 5.26 18.91 10.52
CA LYS A 664 4.36 18.13 11.37
C LYS A 664 4.94 18.00 12.78
N TYR A 665 4.17 18.47 13.76
CA TYR A 665 4.43 18.36 15.19
C TYR A 665 3.61 17.19 15.72
N GLU A 666 4.26 16.21 16.33
CA GLU A 666 3.59 15.03 16.83
C GLU A 666 3.92 14.78 18.29
N TYR A 667 2.87 14.55 19.07
CA TYR A 667 2.91 14.15 20.49
C TYR A 667 2.34 12.75 20.58
N ASN A 668 3.01 11.87 21.32
CA ASN A 668 2.57 10.51 21.59
C ASN A 668 2.72 10.19 23.07
N LEU A 669 1.69 9.57 23.67
CA LEU A 669 1.72 8.99 25.02
C LEU A 669 1.31 7.53 24.90
N GLY A 670 2.16 6.61 25.36
CA GLY A 670 1.94 5.18 25.19
C GLY A 670 2.12 4.38 26.47
N LEU A 671 1.40 3.27 26.55
CA LEU A 671 1.54 2.24 27.56
C LEU A 671 1.78 0.89 26.87
N ASP A 672 2.93 0.27 27.14
CA ASP A 672 3.21 -1.11 26.75
C ASP A 672 3.03 -2.03 27.93
N PHE A 673 2.37 -3.17 27.73
CA PHE A 673 2.13 -4.15 28.78
C PHE A 673 2.37 -5.58 28.30
N ALA A 674 2.80 -6.44 29.22
CA ALA A 674 2.85 -7.89 29.06
C ALA A 674 2.55 -8.57 30.38
N PHE A 675 1.74 -9.61 30.35
CA PHE A 675 1.23 -10.32 31.53
C PHE A 675 1.26 -11.83 31.34
N LEU A 676 1.36 -12.57 32.46
CA LEU A 676 1.22 -14.03 32.56
C LEU A 676 2.24 -14.79 31.70
N GLY A 677 3.52 -14.43 31.75
CA GLY A 677 4.58 -14.99 30.93
C GLY A 677 4.38 -14.62 29.46
N GLU A 678 4.09 -13.32 29.21
CA GLU A 678 3.82 -12.71 27.91
C GLU A 678 2.63 -13.31 27.13
N ARG A 679 1.83 -14.15 27.78
CA ARG A 679 0.62 -14.71 27.13
C ARG A 679 -0.43 -13.68 26.74
N ILE A 680 -0.40 -12.52 27.39
CA ILE A 680 -1.19 -11.34 27.03
C ILE A 680 -0.21 -10.17 26.94
N ASN A 681 -0.10 -9.55 25.79
CA ASN A 681 0.75 -8.38 25.59
C ASN A 681 0.08 -7.39 24.63
N GLY A 682 0.53 -6.13 24.68
CA GLY A 682 -0.03 -5.13 23.81
C GLY A 682 0.47 -3.73 24.10
N SER A 683 -0.19 -2.76 23.44
CA SER A 683 0.08 -1.34 23.61
C SER A 683 -1.20 -0.51 23.49
N ILE A 684 -1.21 0.63 24.16
CA ILE A 684 -2.20 1.68 24.03
C ILE A 684 -1.44 2.97 23.75
N ASP A 685 -1.77 3.64 22.65
CA ASP A 685 -1.15 4.89 22.23
C ASP A 685 -2.19 5.99 22.07
N PHE A 686 -1.96 7.15 22.65
CA PHE A 686 -2.67 8.40 22.40
C PHE A 686 -1.77 9.33 21.62
N TYR A 687 -2.26 9.89 20.52
CA TYR A 687 -1.46 10.77 19.68
C TYR A 687 -2.22 12.05 19.29
N ARG A 688 -1.43 13.07 19.02
CA ARG A 688 -1.89 14.31 18.38
C ARG A 688 -0.82 14.78 17.40
N ARG A 689 -1.26 15.04 16.17
CA ARG A 689 -0.46 15.53 15.05
C ARG A 689 -1.01 16.87 14.59
N ASP A 690 -0.17 17.87 14.57
CA ASP A 690 -0.49 19.19 14.01
C ASP A 690 0.46 19.43 12.82
N THR A 691 -0.06 19.40 11.60
CA THR A 691 0.67 19.79 10.39
C THR A 691 0.45 21.27 10.14
N LYS A 692 1.51 22.04 10.20
CA LYS A 692 1.52 23.49 9.97
C LYS A 692 2.28 23.81 8.69
N ASP A 693 2.01 25.00 8.14
CA ASP A 693 2.59 25.41 6.87
C ASP A 693 2.28 24.39 5.73
N ALA A 694 1.10 23.73 5.78
CA ALA A 694 0.70 22.76 4.77
C ALA A 694 0.66 23.42 3.40
N LEU A 695 1.21 22.71 2.43
CA LEU A 695 1.32 23.17 1.05
C LEU A 695 -0.05 23.12 0.37
N TYR A 696 -0.38 24.20 -0.32
CA TYR A 696 -1.62 24.30 -1.09
C TYR A 696 -1.40 25.13 -2.36
N ASN A 697 -2.07 24.74 -3.46
CA ASN A 697 -2.06 25.53 -4.70
C ASN A 697 -3.13 26.62 -4.63
N TYR A 698 -2.70 27.78 -4.22
CA TYR A 698 -3.52 28.90 -3.81
C TYR A 698 -3.93 29.76 -5.01
N SER A 699 -5.25 30.01 -5.15
CA SER A 699 -5.75 30.93 -6.17
C SER A 699 -5.36 32.37 -5.86
N VAL A 700 -4.76 33.07 -6.82
CA VAL A 700 -4.31 34.45 -6.71
C VAL A 700 -4.92 35.33 -7.81
N PRO A 701 -5.14 36.63 -7.53
CA PRO A 701 -5.72 37.52 -8.52
C PRO A 701 -4.76 37.81 -9.69
N THR A 702 -5.31 37.88 -10.90
CA THR A 702 -4.55 38.28 -12.09
C THR A 702 -5.19 39.55 -12.69
N PRO A 703 -4.53 40.73 -12.61
CA PRO A 703 -3.25 41.09 -12.02
C PRO A 703 -3.32 41.21 -10.48
N PRO A 704 -2.20 41.33 -9.71
CA PRO A 704 -0.83 41.53 -10.21
C PRO A 704 -0.08 40.25 -10.59
N TYR A 705 -0.60 39.06 -10.24
CA TYR A 705 0.04 37.80 -10.60
C TYR A 705 -0.15 37.49 -12.08
N THR A 706 0.83 36.83 -12.70
CA THR A 706 0.79 36.48 -14.12
C THR A 706 0.10 35.17 -14.40
N TYR A 707 -0.11 34.33 -13.36
CA TYR A 707 -0.79 33.04 -13.43
C TYR A 707 -1.80 32.93 -12.28
N GLY A 708 -2.96 32.31 -12.49
CA GLY A 708 -4.09 32.31 -11.57
C GLY A 708 -3.90 31.56 -10.25
N SER A 709 -2.76 30.84 -10.07
CA SER A 709 -2.47 30.12 -8.82
C SER A 709 -1.00 30.19 -8.45
N MET A 710 -0.69 29.92 -7.17
CA MET A 710 0.66 29.86 -6.62
C MET A 710 0.74 28.83 -5.52
N MET A 711 1.75 27.96 -5.55
CA MET A 711 2.05 27.04 -4.45
C MET A 711 2.49 27.86 -3.22
N ALA A 712 1.80 27.69 -2.08
CA ALA A 712 2.08 28.42 -0.86
C ALA A 712 1.88 27.56 0.41
N ASN A 713 2.52 27.97 1.50
CA ASN A 713 2.44 27.33 2.81
C ASN A 713 1.36 28.03 3.65
N VAL A 714 0.12 27.55 3.59
CA VAL A 714 -1.04 28.23 4.20
C VAL A 714 -1.88 27.32 5.10
N GLY A 715 -1.76 25.98 5.00
CA GLY A 715 -2.66 25.06 5.68
C GLY A 715 -2.22 24.68 7.11
N HIS A 716 -3.22 24.38 7.96
CA HIS A 716 -3.03 23.73 9.26
C HIS A 716 -4.04 22.62 9.42
N ILE A 717 -3.57 21.36 9.50
CA ILE A 717 -4.38 20.16 9.68
C ILE A 717 -4.05 19.55 11.04
N ARG A 718 -5.06 19.03 11.74
CA ARG A 718 -4.91 18.29 12.97
C ARG A 718 -5.48 16.89 12.83
N ASN A 719 -4.74 15.89 13.29
CA ASN A 719 -5.19 14.53 13.56
C ASN A 719 -4.92 14.19 15.02
N GLN A 720 -5.89 13.57 15.68
CA GLN A 720 -5.72 13.08 17.04
C GLN A 720 -6.50 11.78 17.21
N GLY A 721 -5.98 10.87 18.04
CA GLY A 721 -6.63 9.58 18.15
C GLY A 721 -6.04 8.67 19.19
N VAL A 722 -6.60 7.46 19.24
CA VAL A 722 -6.18 6.39 20.12
C VAL A 722 -5.99 5.12 19.32
N GLU A 723 -4.93 4.37 19.63
CA GLU A 723 -4.63 3.06 19.06
C GLU A 723 -4.50 2.06 20.20
N VAL A 724 -5.10 0.89 20.06
CA VAL A 724 -5.03 -0.22 21.01
C VAL A 724 -4.64 -1.48 20.23
N LEU A 725 -3.65 -2.19 20.74
CA LEU A 725 -3.26 -3.52 20.28
C LEU A 725 -3.23 -4.47 21.47
N VAL A 726 -3.88 -5.60 21.35
CA VAL A 726 -3.84 -6.69 22.32
C VAL A 726 -3.56 -7.99 21.59
N ASN A 727 -2.47 -8.64 21.95
CA ASN A 727 -2.14 -10.00 21.52
C ASN A 727 -2.35 -10.94 22.70
N ALA A 728 -2.91 -12.11 22.46
CA ALA A 728 -3.12 -13.12 23.48
C ALA A 728 -2.88 -14.53 22.93
N VAL A 729 -2.39 -15.40 23.80
CA VAL A 729 -2.32 -16.86 23.60
C VAL A 729 -3.23 -17.54 24.64
N PRO A 730 -4.57 -17.56 24.39
CA PRO A 730 -5.54 -18.06 25.37
C PRO A 730 -5.32 -19.54 25.69
N VAL A 731 -4.97 -20.34 24.67
CA VAL A 731 -4.74 -21.77 24.84
C VAL A 731 -3.41 -22.14 24.22
N ARG A 732 -2.54 -22.79 25.01
CA ARG A 732 -1.30 -23.41 24.55
C ARG A 732 -1.17 -24.78 25.22
N THR A 733 -1.24 -25.82 24.40
CA THR A 733 -1.00 -27.20 24.78
C THR A 733 0.02 -27.81 23.86
N ARG A 734 0.44 -29.04 24.09
CA ARG A 734 1.37 -29.75 23.23
C ARG A 734 0.93 -29.82 21.75
N ASP A 735 -0.34 -30.13 21.53
CA ASP A 735 -0.88 -30.42 20.19
C ASP A 735 -1.76 -29.30 19.63
N PHE A 736 -2.17 -28.33 20.47
CA PHE A 736 -3.06 -27.25 20.08
C PHE A 736 -2.59 -25.90 20.65
N GLU A 737 -2.49 -24.90 19.78
CA GLU A 737 -2.25 -23.52 20.15
C GLU A 737 -3.26 -22.61 19.45
N TRP A 738 -3.82 -21.68 20.20
CA TRP A 738 -4.60 -20.58 19.70
C TRP A 738 -3.94 -19.29 20.10
N SER A 739 -3.52 -18.50 19.09
CA SER A 739 -3.08 -17.12 19.25
C SER A 739 -4.07 -16.18 18.58
N THR A 740 -4.34 -15.05 19.22
CA THR A 740 -5.28 -14.05 18.73
C THR A 740 -4.72 -12.65 18.91
N SER A 741 -5.00 -11.76 17.96
CA SER A 741 -4.61 -10.36 17.99
C SER A 741 -5.80 -9.49 17.63
N VAL A 742 -6.12 -8.53 18.51
CA VAL A 742 -7.14 -7.51 18.29
C VAL A 742 -6.48 -6.16 18.21
N SER A 743 -6.76 -5.38 17.19
CA SER A 743 -6.35 -3.99 17.12
C SER A 743 -7.55 -3.09 16.85
N PHE A 744 -7.53 -1.94 17.50
CA PHE A 744 -8.52 -0.88 17.34
C PHE A 744 -7.79 0.44 17.15
N SER A 745 -8.30 1.30 16.26
CA SER A 745 -7.82 2.66 16.10
C SER A 745 -8.98 3.61 15.84
N TYR A 746 -8.96 4.75 16.51
CA TYR A 746 -9.86 5.87 16.29
C TYR A 746 -9.05 7.10 15.92
N ASN A 747 -9.47 7.83 14.88
CA ASN A 747 -8.79 9.04 14.44
C ASN A 747 -9.79 10.14 14.11
N GLN A 748 -9.61 11.29 14.70
CA GLN A 748 -10.34 12.51 14.40
C GLN A 748 -9.45 13.45 13.58
N ASN A 749 -9.87 13.75 12.36
CA ASN A 749 -9.25 14.73 11.49
C ASN A 749 -9.96 16.07 11.54
N ARG A 750 -9.23 17.19 11.43
CA ARG A 750 -9.81 18.54 11.33
C ARG A 750 -8.89 19.48 10.56
N LEU A 751 -9.45 20.19 9.59
CA LEU A 751 -8.80 21.35 9.00
C LEU A 751 -8.92 22.54 9.98
N ILE A 752 -7.80 23.03 10.49
CA ILE A 752 -7.80 24.15 11.45
C ILE A 752 -7.80 25.48 10.73
N SER A 753 -7.00 25.62 9.66
CA SER A 753 -6.91 26.83 8.84
C SER A 753 -6.37 26.53 7.46
N ILE A 754 -6.87 27.28 6.46
CA ILE A 754 -6.28 27.42 5.11
C ILE A 754 -6.04 28.88 4.78
N THR A 755 -6.34 29.78 5.71
CA THR A 755 -6.15 31.22 5.54
C THR A 755 -4.68 31.58 5.70
N PRO A 756 -4.12 32.42 4.84
CA PRO A 756 -2.73 32.90 5.00
C PRO A 756 -2.53 33.64 6.34
N PRO A 757 -1.32 33.65 6.88
CA PRO A 757 -1.02 34.45 8.06
C PRO A 757 -1.37 35.93 7.87
N LYS A 758 -1.83 36.60 8.97
CA LYS A 758 -2.13 38.02 8.93
C LYS A 758 -0.90 38.82 8.45
N GLY A 759 -1.11 39.70 7.47
CA GLY A 759 -0.04 40.51 6.85
C GLY A 759 0.61 39.87 5.62
N SER A 760 0.18 38.68 5.19
CA SER A 760 0.54 38.12 3.89
C SER A 760 -0.15 38.89 2.77
N GLU A 761 0.54 39.03 1.62
CA GLU A 761 -0.06 39.59 0.38
C GLU A 761 -1.10 38.67 -0.24
N LEU A 762 -1.15 37.41 0.22
CA LEU A 762 -2.12 36.41 -0.21
C LEU A 762 -3.45 36.64 0.55
N SER A 763 -4.52 36.82 -0.17
CA SER A 763 -5.87 37.01 0.39
C SER A 763 -6.84 36.05 -0.25
N LEU A 764 -7.38 35.08 0.49
CA LEU A 764 -8.54 34.31 0.09
C LEU A 764 -9.81 35.10 0.34
N SER A 765 -10.73 35.04 -0.61
CA SER A 765 -12.09 35.55 -0.43
C SER A 765 -12.94 34.64 0.45
N THR A 766 -12.57 33.36 0.61
CA THR A 766 -13.34 32.34 1.34
C THR A 766 -12.44 31.49 2.21
N ASN A 767 -12.99 30.98 3.32
CA ASN A 767 -12.33 30.03 4.23
C ASN A 767 -12.67 28.56 3.89
N TYR A 768 -13.07 28.30 2.64
CA TYR A 768 -13.39 26.99 2.12
C TYR A 768 -13.10 26.91 0.61
N PHE A 769 -13.04 25.68 0.11
CA PHE A 769 -13.08 25.35 -1.31
C PHE A 769 -13.90 24.07 -1.54
N ASP A 770 -14.50 23.97 -2.73
CA ASP A 770 -15.25 22.79 -3.13
C ASP A 770 -14.37 21.87 -3.98
N THR A 771 -14.54 20.57 -3.82
CA THR A 771 -13.74 19.53 -4.49
C THR A 771 -14.59 18.30 -4.76
N GLY A 772 -14.01 17.31 -5.46
CA GLY A 772 -14.76 16.20 -6.00
C GLY A 772 -15.71 16.65 -7.09
N TYR A 773 -16.04 15.81 -8.04
CA TYR A 773 -16.87 16.18 -9.17
C TYR A 773 -17.71 14.98 -9.63
N THR A 774 -19.00 15.20 -9.82
CA THR A 774 -19.90 14.14 -10.31
C THR A 774 -19.61 13.73 -11.75
N GLY A 775 -19.09 14.64 -12.59
CA GLY A 775 -19.00 14.46 -14.04
C GLY A 775 -20.34 14.66 -14.73
N GLU A 776 -20.34 14.42 -16.04
CA GLU A 776 -21.52 14.51 -16.90
C GLU A 776 -22.58 13.47 -16.52
N PRO A 777 -23.89 13.81 -16.56
CA PRO A 777 -24.47 15.09 -16.96
C PRO A 777 -24.71 16.07 -15.79
N ILE A 778 -24.40 15.72 -14.56
CA ILE A 778 -24.75 16.47 -13.34
C ILE A 778 -23.85 17.71 -13.14
N GLN A 779 -22.54 17.56 -13.36
CA GLN A 779 -21.53 18.63 -13.36
C GLN A 779 -21.48 19.46 -12.06
N THR A 780 -21.46 18.82 -10.88
CA THR A 780 -21.40 19.52 -9.60
C THR A 780 -20.31 19.00 -8.69
N SER A 781 -19.79 19.85 -7.79
CA SER A 781 -18.87 19.45 -6.73
C SER A 781 -19.58 18.60 -5.69
N THR A 782 -18.89 17.63 -5.12
CA THR A 782 -19.47 16.66 -4.16
C THR A 782 -19.05 16.91 -2.72
N HIS A 783 -17.92 17.59 -2.51
CA HIS A 783 -17.32 17.80 -1.20
C HIS A 783 -17.01 19.28 -0.95
N ARG A 784 -17.00 19.66 0.32
CA ARG A 784 -16.52 20.97 0.76
C ARG A 784 -15.48 20.80 1.87
N VAL A 785 -14.32 21.40 1.65
CA VAL A 785 -13.24 21.54 2.63
C VAL A 785 -13.32 22.93 3.24
N LYS A 786 -13.59 23.02 4.55
CA LYS A 786 -13.81 24.30 5.25
C LYS A 786 -13.06 24.33 6.56
N GLU A 787 -12.54 25.51 6.95
CA GLU A 787 -11.93 25.72 8.26
C GLU A 787 -12.84 25.33 9.41
N GLY A 788 -12.27 24.60 10.37
CA GLY A 788 -12.97 24.07 11.53
C GLY A 788 -13.69 22.74 11.28
N TRP A 789 -13.77 22.25 10.03
CA TRP A 789 -14.47 21.03 9.68
C TRP A 789 -13.51 19.84 9.51
N PRO A 790 -14.01 18.58 9.63
CA PRO A 790 -13.30 17.41 9.14
C PRO A 790 -13.10 17.48 7.63
N ILE A 791 -12.00 16.92 7.13
CA ILE A 791 -11.79 16.69 5.69
C ILE A 791 -12.66 15.52 5.28
N GLY A 792 -13.19 15.55 4.03
CA GLY A 792 -13.99 14.46 3.46
C GLY A 792 -15.50 14.62 3.65
N ASN A 793 -15.97 15.81 4.02
CA ASN A 793 -17.41 16.07 4.12
C ASN A 793 -18.06 16.16 2.74
N PHE A 794 -19.04 15.28 2.50
CA PHE A 794 -20.00 15.46 1.41
C PHE A 794 -20.83 16.73 1.68
N PHE A 795 -21.03 17.54 0.62
CA PHE A 795 -21.70 18.81 0.75
C PHE A 795 -22.64 19.05 -0.43
N GLY A 796 -23.93 19.24 -0.17
CA GLY A 796 -24.95 19.35 -1.20
C GLY A 796 -26.36 19.47 -0.65
N LEU A 797 -27.36 19.13 -1.47
CA LEU A 797 -28.78 19.19 -1.13
C LEU A 797 -29.20 17.98 -0.29
N LYS A 798 -29.87 18.23 0.83
CA LYS A 798 -30.43 17.17 1.67
C LYS A 798 -31.85 16.84 1.25
N SER A 799 -32.04 15.68 0.63
CA SER A 799 -33.36 15.19 0.23
C SER A 799 -34.12 14.61 1.41
N VAL A 800 -35.44 14.84 1.46
CA VAL A 800 -36.37 14.28 2.46
C VAL A 800 -37.28 13.21 1.86
N GLY A 801 -37.35 13.10 0.53
CA GLY A 801 -38.15 12.17 -0.22
C GLY A 801 -38.50 12.74 -1.60
N VAL A 802 -39.58 12.25 -2.18
CA VAL A 802 -40.11 12.72 -3.47
C VAL A 802 -41.55 13.21 -3.34
N ASP A 803 -42.04 13.94 -4.34
CA ASP A 803 -43.50 14.24 -4.47
C ASP A 803 -44.25 13.05 -5.11
N GLU A 804 -45.59 13.17 -5.30
CA GLU A 804 -46.40 12.15 -5.94
C GLU A 804 -46.01 11.90 -7.42
N ALA A 805 -45.32 12.86 -8.06
CA ALA A 805 -44.80 12.73 -9.40
C ALA A 805 -43.35 12.16 -9.46
N GLY A 806 -42.74 11.88 -8.34
CA GLY A 806 -41.36 11.35 -8.24
C GLY A 806 -40.27 12.40 -8.35
N LYS A 807 -40.54 13.69 -8.13
CA LYS A 807 -39.57 14.76 -8.13
C LYS A 807 -38.92 14.91 -6.73
N TRP A 808 -37.61 15.12 -6.66
CA TRP A 808 -36.90 15.31 -5.41
C TRP A 808 -37.35 16.52 -4.60
N VAL A 809 -37.67 16.30 -3.34
CA VAL A 809 -37.98 17.33 -2.35
C VAL A 809 -36.79 17.41 -1.39
N VAL A 810 -36.30 18.64 -1.17
CA VAL A 810 -35.11 18.95 -0.37
C VAL A 810 -35.44 19.98 0.73
N GLU A 811 -34.59 19.99 1.77
CA GLU A 811 -34.61 21.04 2.81
C GLU A 811 -34.14 22.37 2.23
N VAL A 812 -34.84 23.44 2.52
CA VAL A 812 -34.46 24.85 2.23
C VAL A 812 -34.00 25.48 3.55
N LEU A 813 -32.87 26.18 3.51
CA LEU A 813 -32.23 26.75 4.69
C LEU A 813 -32.46 28.27 4.79
N ASP A 814 -32.56 28.78 6.01
CA ASP A 814 -32.52 30.24 6.28
C ASP A 814 -31.06 30.73 6.34
N GLU A 815 -30.88 32.05 6.57
CA GLU A 815 -29.57 32.69 6.69
C GLU A 815 -28.72 32.14 7.86
N ASP A 816 -29.33 31.56 8.88
CA ASP A 816 -28.67 30.90 10.01
C ASP A 816 -28.32 29.43 9.72
N GLY A 817 -28.66 28.90 8.53
CA GLY A 817 -28.44 27.48 8.15
C GLY A 817 -29.42 26.50 8.81
N LYS A 818 -30.58 26.97 9.26
CA LYS A 818 -31.65 26.12 9.81
C LYS A 818 -32.72 25.87 8.73
N VAL A 819 -33.36 24.71 8.83
CA VAL A 819 -34.44 24.34 7.91
C VAL A 819 -35.58 25.34 8.06
N SER A 820 -35.88 26.10 7.00
CA SER A 820 -36.96 27.10 6.91
C SER A 820 -38.16 26.55 6.15
N GLY A 821 -38.00 25.50 5.35
CA GLY A 821 -39.06 24.91 4.52
C GLY A 821 -38.54 23.78 3.65
N TYR A 822 -39.33 23.40 2.68
CA TYR A 822 -39.06 22.35 1.71
C TYR A 822 -39.44 22.82 0.32
N ASP A 823 -38.61 22.49 -0.68
CA ASP A 823 -38.90 22.84 -2.09
C ASP A 823 -38.33 21.72 -3.00
N TYR A 824 -38.63 21.81 -4.27
CA TYR A 824 -38.07 20.94 -5.28
C TYR A 824 -36.54 21.16 -5.41
N ALA A 825 -35.79 20.09 -5.61
CA ALA A 825 -34.34 20.17 -5.79
C ALA A 825 -33.93 21.02 -7.03
N GLU A 826 -34.81 21.19 -8.00
CA GLU A 826 -34.60 22.06 -9.17
C GLU A 826 -34.65 23.56 -8.85
N ASN A 827 -35.32 23.95 -7.78
CA ASN A 827 -35.46 25.35 -7.32
C ASN A 827 -34.37 25.72 -6.29
N ALA A 828 -33.78 24.72 -5.62
CA ALA A 828 -32.77 24.91 -4.59
C ALA A 828 -31.44 25.43 -5.16
N ASN A 829 -30.73 26.19 -4.38
CA ASN A 829 -29.47 26.81 -4.78
C ASN A 829 -28.35 26.51 -3.77
N SER A 830 -27.15 27.07 -3.95
CA SER A 830 -25.97 26.76 -3.11
C SER A 830 -26.11 27.21 -1.65
N SER A 831 -27.07 28.09 -1.28
CA SER A 831 -27.35 28.45 0.11
C SER A 831 -28.07 27.34 0.88
N ASP A 832 -28.74 26.42 0.17
CA ASP A 832 -29.45 25.29 0.73
C ASP A 832 -28.54 24.06 0.92
N TRP A 833 -27.26 24.17 0.52
CA TRP A 833 -26.31 23.08 0.64
C TRP A 833 -25.81 22.94 2.08
N GLN A 834 -25.72 21.70 2.55
CA GLN A 834 -25.31 21.35 3.90
C GLN A 834 -24.42 20.10 3.92
N ILE A 835 -23.84 19.77 5.07
CA ILE A 835 -23.07 18.53 5.24
C ILE A 835 -24.05 17.36 5.15
N LEU A 836 -23.75 16.41 4.25
CA LEU A 836 -24.55 15.23 3.99
C LEU A 836 -23.98 13.96 4.62
N GLY A 837 -22.74 14.00 5.03
CA GLY A 837 -21.99 12.89 5.58
C GLY A 837 -20.48 13.10 5.46
N ASN A 838 -19.67 12.08 5.82
CA ASN A 838 -18.22 12.13 5.69
C ASN A 838 -17.70 10.79 5.14
N GLY A 839 -16.83 10.86 4.14
CA GLY A 839 -16.25 9.69 3.47
C GLY A 839 -15.02 9.09 4.19
N VAL A 840 -14.59 9.66 5.33
CA VAL A 840 -13.45 9.17 6.10
C VAL A 840 -13.94 8.35 7.28
N PRO A 841 -13.54 7.08 7.40
CA PRO A 841 -13.87 6.29 8.60
C PRO A 841 -13.28 6.88 9.87
N ASP A 842 -14.09 6.94 10.93
CA ASP A 842 -13.66 7.36 12.26
C ASP A 842 -12.85 6.29 12.98
N ALA A 843 -13.23 5.02 12.81
CA ALA A 843 -12.62 3.90 13.52
C ALA A 843 -12.32 2.71 12.60
N PHE A 844 -11.26 1.97 12.97
CA PHE A 844 -10.90 0.70 12.37
C PHE A 844 -10.72 -0.35 13.46
N ALA A 845 -11.18 -1.56 13.19
CA ALA A 845 -10.96 -2.70 14.05
C ALA A 845 -10.47 -3.89 13.23
N ASN A 846 -9.52 -4.65 13.77
CA ASN A 846 -9.02 -5.85 13.15
C ASN A 846 -8.96 -6.97 14.20
N TRP A 847 -9.27 -8.18 13.75
CA TRP A 847 -9.22 -9.38 14.59
C TRP A 847 -8.58 -10.52 13.81
N ASN A 848 -7.41 -10.93 14.27
CA ASN A 848 -6.62 -12.01 13.68
C ASN A 848 -6.61 -13.21 14.62
N ASN A 849 -6.83 -14.40 14.07
CA ASN A 849 -6.79 -15.66 14.80
C ASN A 849 -5.90 -16.65 14.08
N ASN A 850 -4.97 -17.24 14.80
CA ASN A 850 -4.14 -18.34 14.32
C ASN A 850 -4.37 -19.56 15.22
N PHE A 851 -4.68 -20.67 14.60
CA PHE A 851 -4.85 -21.97 15.27
C PHE A 851 -3.80 -22.93 14.73
N ARG A 852 -3.10 -23.61 15.61
CA ARG A 852 -2.21 -24.73 15.26
C ARG A 852 -2.73 -25.98 15.94
N PHE A 853 -2.99 -27.01 15.16
CA PHE A 853 -3.37 -28.32 15.68
C PHE A 853 -2.51 -29.40 15.01
N MET A 854 -1.60 -29.99 15.80
CA MET A 854 -0.56 -30.90 15.27
C MET A 854 0.19 -30.30 14.08
N ASN A 855 -0.02 -30.84 12.88
CA ASN A 855 0.59 -30.39 11.64
C ASN A 855 -0.28 -29.39 10.84
N PHE A 856 -1.51 -29.14 11.30
CA PHE A 856 -2.40 -28.15 10.66
C PHE A 856 -2.19 -26.75 11.22
N ASP A 857 -2.28 -25.76 10.37
CA ASP A 857 -2.39 -24.35 10.72
C ASP A 857 -3.61 -23.72 10.04
N LEU A 858 -4.40 -22.98 10.82
CA LEU A 858 -5.53 -22.19 10.31
C LEU A 858 -5.34 -20.74 10.73
N ALA A 859 -5.30 -19.84 9.76
CA ALA A 859 -5.23 -18.40 9.97
C ALA A 859 -6.50 -17.72 9.45
N ILE A 860 -7.10 -16.82 10.26
CA ILE A 860 -8.30 -16.05 9.91
C ILE A 860 -8.00 -14.58 10.20
N THR A 861 -8.06 -13.73 9.18
CA THR A 861 -7.92 -12.28 9.29
C THR A 861 -9.27 -11.63 9.03
N MET A 862 -9.74 -10.83 10.00
CA MET A 862 -10.95 -10.05 9.90
C MET A 862 -10.61 -8.58 10.12
N ARG A 863 -11.31 -7.69 9.42
CA ARG A 863 -11.12 -6.25 9.53
C ARG A 863 -12.40 -5.49 9.24
N GLY A 864 -12.54 -4.33 9.85
CA GLY A 864 -13.69 -3.45 9.68
C GLY A 864 -13.29 -1.98 9.71
N ALA A 865 -14.13 -1.15 9.10
CA ALA A 865 -14.09 0.30 9.16
C ALA A 865 -15.49 0.82 9.50
N PHE A 866 -15.58 1.86 10.30
CA PHE A 866 -16.82 2.35 10.89
C PHE A 866 -16.87 3.88 10.90
N GLY A 867 -18.07 4.45 10.76
CA GLY A 867 -18.35 5.88 10.79
C GLY A 867 -18.15 6.58 9.45
N ALA A 868 -18.01 5.83 8.35
CA ALA A 868 -17.89 6.39 7.01
C ALA A 868 -19.20 6.31 6.23
N GLN A 869 -19.43 7.30 5.37
CA GLN A 869 -20.44 7.26 4.33
C GLN A 869 -19.77 7.16 2.94
N ALA A 870 -20.52 6.66 1.97
CA ALA A 870 -20.08 6.57 0.59
C ALA A 870 -21.10 7.21 -0.36
N LEU A 871 -20.60 8.00 -1.29
CA LEU A 871 -21.38 8.48 -2.43
C LEU A 871 -21.40 7.40 -3.51
N ASN A 872 -22.55 6.76 -3.66
CA ASN A 872 -22.76 5.65 -4.59
C ASN A 872 -23.06 6.19 -6.00
N PHE A 873 -22.01 6.30 -6.84
CA PHE A 873 -22.18 6.77 -8.22
C PHE A 873 -22.95 5.78 -9.10
N GLN A 874 -22.86 4.48 -8.85
CA GLN A 874 -23.67 3.51 -9.58
C GLN A 874 -25.16 3.80 -9.40
N LYS A 875 -25.60 4.02 -8.16
CA LYS A 875 -26.98 4.37 -7.83
C LYS A 875 -27.36 5.77 -8.31
N LEU A 876 -26.46 6.77 -8.16
CA LEU A 876 -26.70 8.15 -8.61
C LEU A 876 -26.91 8.23 -10.12
N PHE A 877 -26.10 7.50 -10.89
CA PHE A 877 -26.14 7.57 -12.35
C PHE A 877 -27.11 6.57 -12.97
N TYR A 878 -27.31 5.39 -12.38
CA TYR A 878 -28.07 4.29 -13.01
C TYR A 878 -29.26 3.82 -12.18
N GLY A 879 -29.49 4.34 -10.98
CA GLY A 879 -30.68 4.13 -10.17
C GLY A 879 -31.80 5.12 -10.48
N ASN A 880 -31.92 5.56 -11.74
CA ASN A 880 -32.93 6.52 -12.19
C ASN A 880 -33.52 6.07 -13.51
N PRO A 881 -34.82 5.79 -13.60
CA PRO A 881 -35.46 5.24 -14.81
C PRO A 881 -35.65 6.27 -15.94
N THR A 882 -35.24 7.55 -15.75
CA THR A 882 -35.38 8.61 -16.77
C THR A 882 -34.13 8.78 -17.65
N ILE A 883 -33.08 7.99 -17.46
CA ILE A 883 -31.82 8.06 -18.21
C ILE A 883 -31.90 7.30 -19.54
N ALA A 884 -30.91 7.55 -20.42
CA ALA A 884 -30.88 6.97 -21.77
C ALA A 884 -30.00 5.71 -21.88
N TYR A 885 -29.63 5.11 -20.74
CA TYR A 885 -28.77 3.95 -20.64
C TYR A 885 -29.50 2.80 -19.92
N ASN A 886 -28.93 1.58 -19.89
CA ASN A 886 -29.43 0.54 -19.05
C ASN A 886 -29.39 0.97 -17.57
N VAL A 887 -30.34 0.53 -16.79
CA VAL A 887 -30.57 0.96 -15.41
C VAL A 887 -30.45 -0.21 -14.45
N LEU A 888 -30.15 0.11 -13.19
CA LEU A 888 -30.25 -0.86 -12.09
C LEU A 888 -31.71 -1.29 -11.87
N ASN A 889 -31.95 -2.52 -11.44
CA ASN A 889 -33.29 -2.95 -11.01
C ASN A 889 -33.84 -2.01 -9.91
N SER A 890 -32.98 -1.50 -9.02
CA SER A 890 -33.35 -0.53 -7.97
C SER A 890 -33.78 0.84 -8.48
N ALA A 891 -33.64 1.14 -9.79
CA ALA A 891 -34.16 2.37 -10.39
C ALA A 891 -35.70 2.46 -10.29
N PHE A 892 -36.37 1.32 -10.13
CA PHE A 892 -37.82 1.24 -9.97
C PHE A 892 -38.28 1.09 -8.51
N ASP A 893 -37.35 1.22 -7.55
CA ASP A 893 -37.69 1.21 -6.13
C ASP A 893 -38.55 2.40 -5.77
N LYS A 894 -39.48 2.15 -4.88
CA LYS A 894 -40.43 3.17 -4.42
C LYS A 894 -39.86 3.92 -3.23
N ILE A 895 -39.83 5.23 -3.34
CA ILE A 895 -39.36 6.18 -2.33
C ILE A 895 -40.56 6.84 -1.66
N ASP A 896 -40.44 7.20 -0.40
CA ASP A 896 -41.48 7.90 0.37
C ASP A 896 -41.87 9.21 -0.27
N VAL A 897 -43.18 9.38 -0.51
CA VAL A 897 -43.77 10.68 -0.91
C VAL A 897 -43.91 11.52 0.35
N VAL A 898 -43.37 12.74 0.29
CA VAL A 898 -43.39 13.66 1.42
C VAL A 898 -44.35 14.82 1.20
N ASP A 899 -44.88 15.32 2.30
CA ASP A 899 -45.70 16.55 2.33
C ASP A 899 -44.78 17.78 2.24
N MET A 900 -45.00 18.61 1.24
CA MET A 900 -44.18 19.81 0.93
C MET A 900 -44.17 20.88 2.03
N THR A 901 -45.12 20.84 2.97
CA THR A 901 -45.19 21.79 4.07
C THR A 901 -44.41 21.32 5.30
N THR A 902 -44.41 20.01 5.53
CA THR A 902 -43.84 19.42 6.75
C THR A 902 -42.58 18.60 6.54
N GLY A 903 -42.25 18.24 5.30
CA GLY A 903 -41.15 17.34 4.91
C GLY A 903 -41.32 15.91 5.41
N LYS A 904 -42.50 15.53 5.91
CA LYS A 904 -42.75 14.22 6.49
C LYS A 904 -43.37 13.25 5.48
N PRO A 905 -43.08 11.94 5.58
CA PRO A 905 -43.72 10.92 4.75
C PRO A 905 -45.23 10.94 4.88
N THR A 906 -45.94 10.87 3.74
CA THR A 906 -47.40 10.83 3.65
C THR A 906 -47.95 9.42 3.79
N GLY A 907 -47.12 8.38 3.81
CA GLY A 907 -47.50 6.97 3.72
C GLY A 907 -47.70 6.49 2.28
N LYS A 908 -47.58 7.37 1.27
CA LYS A 908 -47.54 7.02 -0.15
C LYS A 908 -46.08 6.85 -0.59
N THR A 909 -45.86 6.19 -1.72
CA THR A 909 -44.53 5.99 -2.32
C THR A 909 -44.62 6.22 -3.83
N ALA A 910 -43.54 6.73 -4.42
CA ALA A 910 -43.39 6.94 -5.85
C ALA A 910 -42.00 6.49 -6.35
N VAL A 911 -41.91 6.22 -7.65
CA VAL A 911 -40.62 5.98 -8.32
C VAL A 911 -40.04 7.34 -8.75
N ILE A 912 -38.74 7.47 -8.71
CA ILE A 912 -38.02 8.68 -9.17
C ILE A 912 -38.39 8.96 -10.62
N SER A 913 -38.79 10.19 -10.92
CA SER A 913 -39.04 10.69 -12.28
C SER A 913 -38.29 12.00 -12.58
N ASP A 914 -37.49 12.48 -11.64
CA ASP A 914 -36.67 13.69 -11.76
C ASP A 914 -35.41 13.46 -12.61
N ALA A 915 -34.81 14.55 -13.08
CA ALA A 915 -33.46 14.49 -13.65
C ALA A 915 -32.43 13.98 -12.62
N GLN A 916 -31.33 13.45 -13.12
CA GLN A 916 -30.22 13.04 -12.23
C GLN A 916 -29.70 14.25 -11.45
N ARG A 917 -29.73 14.17 -10.12
CA ARG A 917 -29.32 15.23 -9.20
C ARG A 917 -28.53 14.69 -8.04
N TYR A 918 -27.49 15.40 -7.65
CA TYR A 918 -26.72 15.09 -6.45
C TYR A 918 -27.49 15.52 -5.20
N VAL A 919 -28.05 14.54 -4.51
CA VAL A 919 -28.81 14.70 -3.25
C VAL A 919 -28.38 13.63 -2.23
N SER A 920 -28.69 13.86 -0.95
CA SER A 920 -28.25 12.98 0.15
C SER A 920 -28.73 11.52 0.03
N TYR A 921 -29.77 11.22 -0.74
CA TYR A 921 -30.27 9.86 -0.98
C TYR A 921 -29.19 8.89 -1.52
N TYR A 922 -28.20 9.43 -2.25
CA TYR A 922 -27.12 8.64 -2.85
C TYR A 922 -25.89 8.51 -1.97
N ILE A 923 -25.93 9.11 -0.76
CA ILE A 923 -24.90 8.98 0.25
C ILE A 923 -25.37 7.92 1.25
N GLU A 924 -24.68 6.78 1.27
CA GLU A 924 -25.05 5.61 2.04
C GLU A 924 -24.04 5.35 3.14
N ASP A 925 -24.46 4.63 4.18
CA ASP A 925 -23.56 4.13 5.20
C ASP A 925 -22.61 3.08 4.60
N ALA A 926 -21.30 3.27 4.80
CA ALA A 926 -20.23 2.43 4.26
C ALA A 926 -19.51 1.62 5.33
N ASP A 927 -20.10 1.48 6.51
CA ASP A 927 -19.57 0.62 7.56
C ASP A 927 -19.48 -0.83 7.09
N TYR A 928 -18.42 -1.51 7.45
CA TYR A 928 -18.27 -2.92 7.09
C TYR A 928 -17.45 -3.71 8.10
N TRP A 929 -17.69 -5.03 8.10
CA TRP A 929 -16.85 -6.04 8.70
C TRP A 929 -16.56 -7.13 7.68
N LYS A 930 -15.28 -7.36 7.35
CA LYS A 930 -14.82 -8.36 6.36
C LYS A 930 -14.15 -9.55 7.02
N ILE A 931 -14.46 -10.75 6.56
CA ILE A 931 -13.60 -11.93 6.68
C ILE A 931 -12.68 -11.89 5.47
N ASP A 932 -11.52 -11.24 5.65
CA ASP A 932 -10.66 -10.84 4.54
C ASP A 932 -9.78 -11.98 4.03
N ASN A 933 -9.20 -12.78 4.95
CA ASN A 933 -8.34 -13.91 4.56
C ASN A 933 -8.58 -15.11 5.48
N VAL A 934 -8.77 -16.29 4.87
CA VAL A 934 -8.81 -17.57 5.58
C VAL A 934 -7.84 -18.52 4.90
N THR A 935 -6.85 -19.02 5.63
CA THR A 935 -5.83 -19.95 5.12
C THR A 935 -5.75 -21.18 5.99
N LEU A 936 -5.87 -22.36 5.39
CA LEU A 936 -5.65 -23.66 6.01
C LEU A 936 -4.40 -24.30 5.41
N GLY A 937 -3.44 -24.64 6.26
CA GLY A 937 -2.17 -25.26 5.88
C GLY A 937 -1.95 -26.61 6.53
N TYR A 938 -1.16 -27.45 5.89
CA TYR A 938 -0.67 -28.72 6.43
C TYR A 938 0.84 -28.82 6.25
N ASN A 939 1.57 -29.01 7.35
CA ASN A 939 3.03 -28.98 7.43
C ASN A 939 3.57 -30.40 7.60
N LEU A 940 4.45 -30.83 6.71
CA LEU A 940 5.16 -32.10 6.77
C LEU A 940 6.65 -31.82 6.94
N ARG A 941 7.26 -32.43 7.95
CA ARG A 941 8.70 -32.41 8.19
C ARG A 941 9.26 -33.81 8.03
N PHE A 942 10.26 -33.98 7.18
CA PHE A 942 10.86 -35.28 6.87
C PHE A 942 12.17 -35.47 7.63
N LYS A 943 12.10 -36.15 8.77
CA LYS A 943 13.22 -36.29 9.73
C LYS A 943 14.52 -36.94 9.17
N ASN A 944 14.44 -37.76 8.10
CA ASN A 944 15.55 -38.49 7.53
C ASN A 944 15.72 -38.30 6.02
N ALA A 945 15.09 -37.34 5.42
CA ALA A 945 15.17 -37.08 3.98
C ALA A 945 16.48 -36.33 3.63
N LYS A 946 17.23 -36.89 2.69
CA LYS A 946 18.47 -36.29 2.22
C LYS A 946 18.29 -35.06 1.36
N ILE A 947 17.11 -34.93 0.75
CA ILE A 947 16.80 -33.87 -0.23
C ILE A 947 15.69 -32.95 0.29
N LEU A 948 14.47 -33.44 0.47
CA LEU A 948 13.31 -32.65 0.89
C LEU A 948 13.17 -32.66 2.42
N LYS A 949 13.46 -31.52 3.10
CA LYS A 949 13.41 -31.37 4.56
C LYS A 949 12.03 -31.05 5.08
N ALA A 950 11.29 -30.16 4.36
CA ALA A 950 9.94 -29.77 4.73
C ALA A 950 9.07 -29.52 3.47
N LEU A 951 7.78 -29.82 3.62
CA LEU A 951 6.73 -29.54 2.67
C LEU A 951 5.55 -28.92 3.43
N ARG A 952 5.07 -27.77 2.99
CA ARG A 952 3.77 -27.22 3.39
C ARG A 952 2.88 -27.14 2.18
N VAL A 953 1.66 -27.64 2.31
CA VAL A 953 0.57 -27.40 1.33
C VAL A 953 -0.49 -26.53 2.01
N TYR A 954 -1.11 -25.60 1.27
CA TYR A 954 -2.12 -24.74 1.84
C TYR A 954 -3.18 -24.35 0.82
N GLY A 955 -4.40 -24.11 1.33
CA GLY A 955 -5.47 -23.46 0.61
C GLY A 955 -5.82 -22.13 1.29
N SER A 956 -6.09 -21.10 0.50
CA SER A 956 -6.44 -19.78 1.00
C SER A 956 -7.59 -19.18 0.21
N VAL A 957 -8.47 -18.44 0.91
CA VAL A 957 -9.55 -17.65 0.30
C VAL A 957 -9.39 -16.21 0.75
N ARG A 958 -9.36 -15.26 -0.19
CA ARG A 958 -9.38 -13.82 0.09
C ARG A 958 -10.74 -13.21 -0.25
N ASN A 959 -11.15 -12.20 0.52
CA ASN A 959 -12.46 -11.55 0.44
C ASN A 959 -13.60 -12.59 0.56
N LEU A 960 -13.53 -13.42 1.63
CA LEU A 960 -14.50 -14.53 1.80
C LEU A 960 -15.91 -13.99 2.02
N ALA A 961 -16.08 -12.97 2.88
CA ALA A 961 -17.38 -12.37 3.17
C ALA A 961 -17.22 -10.91 3.62
N THR A 962 -18.23 -10.11 3.27
CA THR A 962 -18.37 -8.70 3.71
C THR A 962 -19.75 -8.54 4.32
N ILE A 963 -19.82 -8.02 5.54
CA ILE A 963 -21.05 -7.66 6.25
C ILE A 963 -21.14 -6.14 6.19
N THR A 964 -22.16 -5.61 5.53
CA THR A 964 -22.36 -4.17 5.31
C THR A 964 -23.81 -3.86 4.97
N SER A 965 -24.26 -2.64 5.20
CA SER A 965 -25.53 -2.09 4.70
C SER A 965 -25.37 -1.36 3.36
N TYR A 966 -24.15 -1.16 2.89
CA TYR A 966 -23.87 -0.46 1.63
C TYR A 966 -24.42 -1.24 0.43
N SER A 967 -25.19 -0.55 -0.43
CA SER A 967 -25.85 -1.17 -1.59
C SER A 967 -24.94 -1.32 -2.82
N GLY A 968 -23.78 -0.67 -2.85
CA GLY A 968 -22.82 -0.73 -3.95
C GLY A 968 -21.96 -1.99 -3.95
N LEU A 969 -20.96 -2.03 -4.83
CA LEU A 969 -20.15 -3.24 -5.06
C LEU A 969 -19.28 -3.65 -3.87
N ASP A 970 -18.66 -2.67 -3.22
CA ASP A 970 -17.75 -2.90 -2.09
C ASP A 970 -17.68 -1.62 -1.24
N PRO A 971 -17.99 -1.68 0.08
CA PRO A 971 -17.93 -0.52 0.97
C PRO A 971 -16.50 -0.04 1.24
N GLU A 972 -15.47 -0.82 0.92
CA GLU A 972 -14.08 -0.40 1.02
C GLU A 972 -13.71 0.54 -0.13
N ILE A 973 -14.19 1.79 0.01
CA ILE A 973 -14.01 2.81 -1.00
C ILE A 973 -12.85 3.70 -0.58
N ARG A 974 -11.82 3.71 -1.40
CA ARG A 974 -10.80 4.74 -1.39
C ARG A 974 -10.59 5.19 -2.80
N THR A 975 -11.48 6.03 -3.28
CA THR A 975 -11.24 6.76 -4.50
C THR A 975 -10.58 8.07 -4.13
N VAL A 976 -9.38 8.23 -4.62
CA VAL A 976 -8.65 9.47 -4.62
C VAL A 976 -8.71 9.90 -6.08
N TYR A 977 -9.65 10.79 -6.41
CA TYR A 977 -9.81 11.30 -7.75
C TYR A 977 -8.87 12.50 -7.98
N GLY A 978 -8.08 12.45 -9.06
CA GLY A 978 -7.21 13.56 -9.49
C GLY A 978 -5.91 13.69 -8.72
N ASP A 979 -5.09 14.65 -9.13
CA ASP A 979 -3.81 14.99 -8.49
C ASP A 979 -3.98 15.60 -7.07
N ASP A 980 -5.21 16.01 -6.72
CA ASP A 980 -5.58 16.67 -5.45
C ASP A 980 -6.16 15.70 -4.40
N GLY A 981 -6.13 14.47 -4.65
CA GLY A 981 -6.68 13.24 -4.05
C GLY A 981 -6.89 13.09 -2.56
N ALA A 982 -6.67 14.09 -1.73
CA ALA A 982 -6.89 14.01 -0.28
C ALA A 982 -8.31 14.49 0.15
N PHE A 983 -9.10 15.08 -0.75
CA PHE A 983 -10.21 15.91 -0.33
C PHE A 983 -11.61 15.38 -0.66
N ASP A 984 -11.71 14.33 -1.46
CA ASP A 984 -12.96 13.70 -1.90
C ASP A 984 -13.06 12.19 -1.58
N PRO A 985 -12.69 11.76 -0.34
CA PRO A 985 -12.79 10.35 0.04
C PRO A 985 -14.25 9.88 0.07
N GLY A 986 -14.45 8.59 -0.12
CA GLY A 986 -15.78 7.98 -0.02
C GLY A 986 -16.62 8.04 -1.31
N THR A 987 -16.06 8.49 -2.44
CA THR A 987 -16.74 8.43 -3.74
C THR A 987 -16.55 7.04 -4.37
N ASP A 988 -17.63 6.29 -4.55
CA ASP A 988 -17.63 5.00 -5.26
C ASP A 988 -17.87 5.21 -6.75
N ASP A 989 -16.76 5.35 -7.48
CA ASP A 989 -16.76 5.71 -8.89
C ASP A 989 -17.41 4.63 -9.77
N ARG A 990 -18.09 5.07 -10.82
CA ARG A 990 -18.68 4.22 -11.87
C ARG A 990 -17.64 3.52 -12.75
N ASP A 991 -16.42 4.05 -12.87
CA ASP A 991 -15.30 3.49 -13.64
C ASP A 991 -14.39 2.57 -12.80
N LYS A 992 -14.92 1.99 -11.74
CA LYS A 992 -14.17 1.13 -10.82
C LYS A 992 -14.00 -0.28 -11.39
N PHE A 993 -12.77 -0.78 -11.39
CA PHE A 993 -12.54 -2.21 -11.64
C PHE A 993 -13.11 -3.01 -10.45
N PRO A 994 -14.01 -3.98 -10.66
CA PRO A 994 -14.66 -4.68 -9.55
C PRO A 994 -13.68 -5.37 -8.61
N THR A 995 -14.00 -5.38 -7.31
CA THR A 995 -13.28 -6.13 -6.29
C THR A 995 -13.40 -7.63 -6.55
N ILE A 996 -12.33 -8.39 -6.28
CA ILE A 996 -12.24 -9.81 -6.58
C ILE A 996 -12.23 -10.67 -5.31
N ARG A 997 -12.80 -11.89 -5.43
CA ARG A 997 -12.58 -13.00 -4.52
C ARG A 997 -11.61 -13.98 -5.15
N SER A 998 -10.62 -14.45 -4.37
CA SER A 998 -9.56 -15.32 -4.89
C SER A 998 -9.46 -16.61 -4.08
N PHE A 999 -9.39 -17.74 -4.77
CA PHE A 999 -9.13 -19.07 -4.21
C PHE A 999 -7.71 -19.48 -4.62
N THR A 1000 -6.86 -19.73 -3.65
CA THR A 1000 -5.45 -20.04 -3.87
C THR A 1000 -5.08 -21.40 -3.33
N PHE A 1001 -4.33 -22.17 -4.10
CA PHE A 1001 -3.66 -23.39 -3.65
C PHE A 1001 -2.14 -23.20 -3.81
N GLY A 1002 -1.37 -23.47 -2.75
CA GLY A 1002 0.07 -23.27 -2.76
C GLY A 1002 0.86 -24.36 -2.08
N VAL A 1003 2.16 -24.40 -2.40
CA VAL A 1003 3.14 -25.32 -1.85
C VAL A 1003 4.43 -24.58 -1.48
N ASN A 1004 4.99 -24.93 -0.34
CA ASN A 1004 6.31 -24.45 0.10
C ASN A 1004 7.19 -25.67 0.34
N LEU A 1005 8.36 -25.72 -0.30
CA LEU A 1005 9.33 -26.80 -0.22
C LEU A 1005 10.64 -26.26 0.36
N THR A 1006 11.25 -27.02 1.29
CA THR A 1006 12.58 -26.71 1.81
C THR A 1006 13.48 -27.93 1.60
N PHE A 1007 14.63 -27.72 0.91
CA PHE A 1007 15.60 -28.74 0.57
C PHE A 1007 16.87 -28.64 1.41
#